data_6d75bd8ed26c2857f990ce73e88a696e
#
_entry.id   6d75bd8ed26c2857f990ce73e88a696e
#
_cell.length_a   1.000
_cell.length_b   1.000
_cell.length_c   1.000
_cell.angle_alpha   90.00
_cell.angle_beta   90.00
_cell.angle_gamma   90.00
#
_symmetry.space_group_name_H-M   'P 1'
#
loop_
_entity.id
_entity.type
_entity.pdbx_description
1 polymer ?
#
loop_
_entity_poly.entity_id
_entity_poly.type
_entity_poly.pdbx_seq_one_letter_code
_entity_poly.pdbx_strand_id
1 'polypeptide(L)'
;MAQATISITVNGEAKEVEATTTGVELFAEDKNIIAVKINGENRDLYTPLNDGDTVDPIALDSEDGLAIMRHSATHVMAQAVQEVYPNAKLGVGPVIKDGFYYDFQVDQPFTPNDLKDIEKRMQRIIKSSQSFRRRSVTEEEALKEEADQPFKIELIEDKEAHLDPAAATEISEKELSFYDNVDRDGNVVWKDLCRGPHLPNTRYIKAFKIERSAAAYWRGSEKNPTMQRIYGTAWATKEDLKAYQTRLEEAAKRDHRKLGAEMDLFSFPEEIGPGLAVFHPKGAAVINAMEDYSREMHRKHHYSFVQTPHITKGGLYETSGHLHWYKDGMYPPMHLDEEYDADGNVTKPGFDYYLKPMNCPMHNLIFKSRQRSYRELPLRLFEFGTVYRYEKSGEVHGLTRVRGLTQDDSHIYCTREQMKDELTSLLTFVLNLLKDFGLTDFYLELSTKDPNKYVGSDEIWEEATRTLREVAEASHLDLVADPGGAAFYGPKISVQARDAIGRTWQVSTIQLDFNLPERFQLEYIAKDGTHQRPVMIHRALFGSIERFFAVLLEHYAGAFPAWLAPVQVLGVPVADEFAPHLAGFVKSLEDEMVRCEIDYSDDRFGKKIRNASKSKVPFILIVGEEDMNNNAVSFRFRDGSQLNGVPVDTAREQILTVIKKRVQVNSVDDFNAAVAE
;
A
#
# COMPACT_ATOMS: atom_id res chain seq x y z
N MET A 1 -50.43 22.77 -25.48
CA MET A 1 -49.95 23.24 -24.18
C MET A 1 -48.46 23.47 -24.36
N ALA A 2 -47.94 24.68 -24.03
CA ALA A 2 -46.50 24.89 -24.06
C ALA A 2 -45.87 23.91 -23.05
N GLN A 3 -44.89 23.10 -23.47
CA GLN A 3 -44.12 22.26 -22.57
C GLN A 3 -43.36 23.19 -21.61
N ALA A 4 -43.40 22.89 -20.33
CA ALA A 4 -42.63 23.67 -19.34
C ALA A 4 -41.15 23.51 -19.63
N THR A 5 -40.41 24.61 -19.70
CA THR A 5 -38.95 24.62 -19.85
C THR A 5 -38.28 24.84 -18.47
N ILE A 6 -37.14 24.26 -18.28
CA ILE A 6 -36.26 24.44 -17.10
C ILE A 6 -34.91 24.94 -17.55
N SER A 7 -34.23 25.71 -16.69
CA SER A 7 -32.87 26.20 -16.92
C SER A 7 -31.87 25.35 -16.14
N ILE A 8 -30.92 24.74 -16.82
CA ILE A 8 -29.86 23.90 -16.21
C ILE A 8 -28.49 24.41 -16.64
N THR A 9 -27.44 24.02 -15.91
CA THR A 9 -26.06 24.28 -16.28
C THR A 9 -25.41 22.98 -16.74
N VAL A 10 -24.93 22.91 -17.99
CA VAL A 10 -24.26 21.74 -18.56
C VAL A 10 -22.81 22.09 -18.86
N ASN A 11 -21.84 21.40 -18.29
CA ASN A 11 -20.41 21.70 -18.42
C ASN A 11 -20.07 23.19 -18.14
N GLY A 12 -20.76 23.81 -17.19
CA GLY A 12 -20.55 25.22 -16.85
C GLY A 12 -21.30 26.25 -17.74
N GLU A 13 -22.07 25.81 -18.73
CA GLU A 13 -22.86 26.66 -19.62
C GLU A 13 -24.38 26.53 -19.33
N ALA A 14 -25.08 27.66 -19.21
CA ALA A 14 -26.53 27.67 -19.02
C ALA A 14 -27.24 27.17 -20.28
N LYS A 15 -28.23 26.26 -20.13
CA LYS A 15 -29.02 25.68 -21.18
C LYS A 15 -30.50 25.56 -20.78
N GLU A 16 -31.42 26.01 -21.66
CA GLU A 16 -32.82 25.76 -21.48
C GLU A 16 -33.23 24.44 -22.15
N VAL A 17 -33.95 23.60 -21.43
CA VAL A 17 -34.40 22.28 -21.89
C VAL A 17 -35.87 22.05 -21.46
N GLU A 18 -36.50 21.06 -22.05
CA GLU A 18 -37.85 20.64 -21.63
C GLU A 18 -37.80 20.04 -20.19
N ALA A 19 -38.82 20.26 -19.40
CA ALA A 19 -38.88 19.79 -18.00
C ALA A 19 -38.86 18.25 -17.86
N THR A 20 -39.01 17.51 -18.96
CA THR A 20 -38.92 16.04 -19.01
C THR A 20 -37.56 15.53 -19.48
N THR A 21 -36.61 16.44 -19.78
CA THR A 21 -35.28 16.08 -20.27
C THR A 21 -34.48 15.29 -19.24
N THR A 22 -33.81 14.24 -19.71
CA THR A 22 -32.87 13.42 -18.93
C THR A 22 -31.46 13.51 -19.52
N GLY A 23 -30.49 12.92 -18.87
CA GLY A 23 -29.13 12.81 -19.42
C GLY A 23 -29.07 12.07 -20.76
N VAL A 24 -30.04 11.18 -21.01
CA VAL A 24 -30.13 10.45 -22.32
C VAL A 24 -30.32 11.41 -23.49
N GLU A 25 -31.23 12.36 -23.36
CA GLU A 25 -31.50 13.35 -24.43
C GLU A 25 -30.38 14.39 -24.51
N LEU A 26 -29.82 14.80 -23.36
CA LEU A 26 -28.72 15.77 -23.32
C LEU A 26 -27.46 15.29 -24.03
N PHE A 27 -27.15 14.01 -23.88
CA PHE A 27 -25.89 13.41 -24.35
C PHE A 27 -26.12 12.31 -25.40
N ALA A 28 -27.24 12.37 -26.12
CA ALA A 28 -27.65 11.35 -27.11
C ALA A 28 -26.60 11.06 -28.20
N GLU A 29 -25.77 12.07 -28.53
CA GLU A 29 -24.74 11.98 -29.57
C GLU A 29 -23.50 11.20 -29.11
N ASP A 30 -23.21 11.19 -27.81
CA ASP A 30 -22.05 10.48 -27.27
C ASP A 30 -22.45 9.23 -26.48
N LYS A 31 -22.38 8.09 -27.17
CA LYS A 31 -22.68 6.78 -26.56
C LYS A 31 -21.67 6.32 -25.48
N ASN A 32 -20.56 7.04 -25.29
CA ASN A 32 -19.62 6.77 -24.22
C ASN A 32 -20.10 7.34 -22.86
N ILE A 33 -21.05 8.29 -22.89
CA ILE A 33 -21.67 8.81 -21.67
C ILE A 33 -22.68 7.79 -21.14
N ILE A 34 -22.46 7.36 -19.88
CA ILE A 34 -23.22 6.26 -19.26
C ILE A 34 -24.00 6.70 -18.01
N ALA A 35 -23.68 7.84 -17.46
CA ALA A 35 -24.31 8.42 -16.28
C ALA A 35 -24.12 9.93 -16.28
N VAL A 36 -24.70 10.62 -15.32
CA VAL A 36 -24.53 12.06 -15.12
C VAL A 36 -24.18 12.39 -13.68
N LYS A 37 -23.44 13.47 -13.48
CA LYS A 37 -23.22 14.05 -12.17
C LYS A 37 -24.14 15.24 -12.01
N ILE A 38 -25.15 15.12 -11.15
CA ILE A 38 -26.12 16.17 -10.90
C ILE A 38 -25.78 16.82 -9.55
N ASN A 39 -25.50 18.12 -9.54
CA ASN A 39 -25.13 18.85 -8.33
C ASN A 39 -23.98 18.20 -7.53
N GLY A 40 -23.04 17.59 -8.22
CA GLY A 40 -21.88 16.90 -7.64
C GLY A 40 -22.12 15.44 -7.24
N GLU A 41 -23.34 14.91 -7.37
CA GLU A 41 -23.66 13.51 -7.08
C GLU A 41 -23.84 12.68 -8.38
N ASN A 42 -23.27 11.48 -8.41
CA ASN A 42 -23.42 10.54 -9.53
C ASN A 42 -24.85 9.98 -9.57
N ARG A 43 -25.51 10.07 -10.72
CA ARG A 43 -26.90 9.66 -10.97
C ARG A 43 -26.99 8.85 -12.27
N ASP A 44 -28.05 8.04 -12.37
CA ASP A 44 -28.37 7.32 -13.60
C ASP A 44 -28.61 8.30 -14.77
N LEU A 45 -28.25 7.88 -15.96
CA LEU A 45 -28.47 8.66 -17.17
C LEU A 45 -29.93 9.00 -17.41
N TYR A 46 -30.87 8.20 -16.89
CA TYR A 46 -32.33 8.39 -16.97
C TYR A 46 -32.92 9.25 -15.85
N THR A 47 -32.11 9.80 -14.94
CA THR A 47 -32.61 10.65 -13.86
C THR A 47 -33.25 11.92 -14.43
N PRO A 48 -34.51 12.24 -14.08
CA PRO A 48 -35.13 13.52 -14.45
C PRO A 48 -34.34 14.71 -13.90
N LEU A 49 -34.23 15.75 -14.71
CA LEU A 49 -33.57 16.99 -14.33
C LEU A 49 -34.54 18.02 -13.76
N ASN A 50 -34.08 18.86 -12.85
CA ASN A 50 -34.84 19.92 -12.24
C ASN A 50 -34.28 21.30 -12.61
N ASP A 51 -35.10 22.33 -12.43
CA ASP A 51 -34.68 23.72 -12.65
C ASP A 51 -33.53 24.08 -11.70
N GLY A 52 -32.46 24.65 -12.27
CA GLY A 52 -31.26 25.03 -11.53
C GLY A 52 -30.18 23.94 -11.38
N ASP A 53 -30.42 22.72 -11.88
CA ASP A 53 -29.42 21.64 -11.77
C ASP A 53 -28.13 21.95 -12.55
N THR A 54 -27.00 21.58 -11.94
CA THR A 54 -25.70 21.48 -12.65
C THR A 54 -25.49 20.04 -13.07
N VAL A 55 -25.26 19.82 -14.35
CA VAL A 55 -25.21 18.47 -14.97
C VAL A 55 -23.91 18.30 -15.74
N ASP A 56 -23.06 17.37 -15.28
CA ASP A 56 -21.84 16.99 -15.97
C ASP A 56 -21.94 15.55 -16.48
N PRO A 57 -21.44 15.23 -17.70
CA PRO A 57 -21.46 13.88 -18.23
C PRO A 57 -20.42 12.98 -17.55
N ILE A 58 -20.76 11.69 -17.38
CA ILE A 58 -19.83 10.67 -16.90
C ILE A 58 -19.57 9.68 -18.04
N ALA A 59 -18.33 9.70 -18.55
CA ALA A 59 -17.89 8.78 -19.59
C ALA A 59 -17.53 7.40 -18.99
N LEU A 60 -17.74 6.34 -19.77
CA LEU A 60 -17.50 4.95 -19.35
C LEU A 60 -16.05 4.67 -18.90
N ASP A 61 -15.09 5.32 -19.54
CA ASP A 61 -13.65 5.17 -19.29
C ASP A 61 -13.10 6.13 -18.23
N SER A 62 -13.93 7.01 -17.66
CA SER A 62 -13.60 7.83 -16.50
C SER A 62 -13.56 6.99 -15.22
N GLU A 63 -12.95 7.52 -14.16
CA GLU A 63 -12.91 6.87 -12.83
C GLU A 63 -14.32 6.57 -12.30
N ASP A 64 -15.21 7.57 -12.31
CA ASP A 64 -16.63 7.40 -11.94
C ASP A 64 -17.34 6.40 -12.86
N GLY A 65 -17.09 6.45 -14.17
CA GLY A 65 -17.68 5.53 -15.15
C GLY A 65 -17.25 4.09 -14.95
N LEU A 66 -15.98 3.85 -14.65
CA LEU A 66 -15.47 2.52 -14.32
C LEU A 66 -16.06 2.00 -13.00
N ALA A 67 -16.23 2.87 -12.00
CA ALA A 67 -16.89 2.51 -10.74
C ALA A 67 -18.34 2.09 -10.96
N ILE A 68 -19.11 2.86 -11.75
CA ILE A 68 -20.51 2.54 -12.10
C ILE A 68 -20.58 1.24 -12.90
N MET A 69 -19.66 1.00 -13.82
CA MET A 69 -19.60 -0.24 -14.60
C MET A 69 -19.29 -1.45 -13.71
N ARG A 70 -18.34 -1.33 -12.81
CA ARG A 70 -18.00 -2.38 -11.82
C ARG A 70 -19.18 -2.67 -10.92
N HIS A 71 -19.86 -1.63 -10.41
CA HIS A 71 -21.08 -1.78 -9.64
C HIS A 71 -22.21 -2.49 -10.43
N SER A 72 -22.40 -2.14 -11.68
CA SER A 72 -23.37 -2.86 -12.55
C SER A 72 -22.95 -4.31 -12.83
N ALA A 73 -21.65 -4.58 -12.88
CA ALA A 73 -21.13 -5.94 -13.03
C ALA A 73 -21.36 -6.79 -11.76
N THR A 74 -21.43 -6.18 -10.56
CA THR A 74 -21.80 -6.93 -9.33
C THR A 74 -23.23 -7.44 -9.42
N HIS A 75 -24.17 -6.63 -9.90
CA HIS A 75 -25.55 -7.05 -10.11
C HIS A 75 -25.67 -8.17 -11.14
N VAL A 76 -24.97 -8.07 -12.27
CA VAL A 76 -24.91 -9.15 -13.27
C VAL A 76 -24.32 -10.43 -12.68
N MET A 77 -23.32 -10.33 -11.82
CA MET A 77 -22.74 -11.48 -11.12
C MET A 77 -23.72 -12.07 -10.11
N ALA A 78 -24.38 -11.25 -9.29
CA ALA A 78 -25.38 -11.70 -8.33
C ALA A 78 -26.56 -12.42 -8.99
N GLN A 79 -27.10 -11.84 -10.10
CA GLN A 79 -28.08 -12.53 -10.91
C GLN A 79 -27.56 -13.86 -11.45
N ALA A 80 -26.35 -13.90 -11.99
CA ALA A 80 -25.76 -15.13 -12.54
C ALA A 80 -25.57 -16.20 -11.45
N VAL A 81 -25.18 -15.82 -10.23
CA VAL A 81 -25.07 -16.73 -9.09
C VAL A 81 -26.42 -17.28 -8.71
N GLN A 82 -27.47 -16.47 -8.55
CA GLN A 82 -28.80 -16.94 -8.19
C GLN A 82 -29.46 -17.78 -9.30
N GLU A 83 -29.15 -17.54 -10.58
CA GLU A 83 -29.58 -18.40 -11.67
C GLU A 83 -28.95 -19.81 -11.63
N VAL A 84 -27.74 -19.93 -11.09
CA VAL A 84 -27.04 -21.23 -10.92
C VAL A 84 -27.33 -21.84 -9.54
N TYR A 85 -27.43 -21.01 -8.50
CA TYR A 85 -27.67 -21.36 -7.10
C TYR A 85 -28.89 -20.60 -6.57
N PRO A 86 -30.13 -21.06 -6.85
CA PRO A 86 -31.37 -20.32 -6.52
C PRO A 86 -31.55 -20.02 -5.03
N ASN A 87 -30.93 -20.81 -4.15
CA ASN A 87 -31.00 -20.64 -2.69
C ASN A 87 -29.92 -19.68 -2.14
N ALA A 88 -29.00 -19.18 -2.98
CA ALA A 88 -27.98 -18.25 -2.55
C ALA A 88 -28.59 -16.99 -1.96
N LYS A 89 -28.17 -16.62 -0.71
CA LYS A 89 -28.59 -15.39 -0.08
C LYS A 89 -27.59 -14.28 -0.41
N LEU A 90 -28.12 -13.11 -0.72
CA LEU A 90 -27.35 -11.94 -1.13
C LEU A 90 -26.86 -11.16 0.10
N GLY A 91 -25.58 -10.83 0.12
CA GLY A 91 -24.97 -9.91 1.07
C GLY A 91 -24.83 -8.52 0.47
N VAL A 92 -23.58 -8.05 0.30
CA VAL A 92 -23.21 -6.74 -0.26
C VAL A 92 -22.27 -6.87 -1.43
N GLY A 93 -22.34 -5.92 -2.37
CA GLY A 93 -21.58 -5.92 -3.63
C GLY A 93 -20.79 -4.63 -3.91
N PRO A 94 -19.85 -4.19 -3.05
CA PRO A 94 -19.13 -2.94 -3.25
C PRO A 94 -18.10 -3.02 -4.37
N VAL A 95 -17.83 -1.86 -4.96
CA VAL A 95 -16.70 -1.62 -5.85
C VAL A 95 -15.42 -1.47 -5.03
N ILE A 96 -14.34 -2.05 -5.52
CA ILE A 96 -12.99 -1.92 -4.98
C ILE A 96 -12.04 -1.38 -6.05
N LYS A 97 -10.81 -1.06 -5.66
CA LYS A 97 -9.78 -0.63 -6.62
C LYS A 97 -9.59 -1.72 -7.69
N ASP A 98 -9.71 -1.34 -8.94
CA ASP A 98 -9.56 -2.19 -10.13
C ASP A 98 -10.58 -3.34 -10.27
N GLY A 99 -11.62 -3.40 -9.41
CA GLY A 99 -12.56 -4.52 -9.43
C GLY A 99 -13.81 -4.31 -8.59
N PHE A 100 -14.41 -5.41 -8.23
CA PHE A 100 -15.60 -5.49 -7.38
C PHE A 100 -15.63 -6.85 -6.68
N TYR A 101 -16.50 -6.99 -5.68
CA TYR A 101 -16.86 -8.29 -5.13
C TYR A 101 -18.36 -8.34 -4.81
N TYR A 102 -18.85 -9.54 -4.54
CA TYR A 102 -20.17 -9.75 -3.96
C TYR A 102 -20.12 -10.91 -2.96
N ASP A 103 -20.79 -10.74 -1.82
CA ASP A 103 -20.87 -11.73 -0.74
C ASP A 103 -22.15 -12.57 -0.87
N PHE A 104 -22.00 -13.88 -0.81
CA PHE A 104 -23.09 -14.84 -0.90
C PHE A 104 -23.06 -15.80 0.29
N GLN A 105 -24.22 -16.09 0.87
CA GLN A 105 -24.34 -17.27 1.70
C GLN A 105 -24.84 -18.42 0.83
N VAL A 106 -24.05 -19.50 0.79
CA VAL A 106 -24.32 -20.74 0.04
C VAL A 106 -24.00 -21.95 0.88
N ASP A 107 -24.60 -23.11 0.56
CA ASP A 107 -24.41 -24.34 1.33
C ASP A 107 -23.02 -24.94 1.20
N GLN A 108 -22.34 -24.71 0.06
CA GLN A 108 -21.00 -25.21 -0.23
C GLN A 108 -20.14 -24.11 -0.84
N PRO A 109 -18.84 -24.07 -0.54
CA PRO A 109 -17.91 -23.11 -1.16
C PRO A 109 -17.86 -23.25 -2.68
N PHE A 110 -17.72 -22.13 -3.38
CA PHE A 110 -17.57 -22.12 -4.83
C PHE A 110 -16.25 -22.76 -5.27
N THR A 111 -16.34 -23.67 -6.23
CA THR A 111 -15.18 -24.27 -6.89
C THR A 111 -14.73 -23.44 -8.11
N PRO A 112 -13.50 -23.65 -8.64
CA PRO A 112 -13.07 -23.02 -9.89
C PRO A 112 -13.98 -23.31 -11.10
N ASN A 113 -14.68 -24.43 -11.11
CA ASN A 113 -15.63 -24.77 -12.17
C ASN A 113 -16.93 -23.97 -12.03
N ASP A 114 -17.41 -23.78 -10.81
CA ASP A 114 -18.58 -22.94 -10.54
C ASP A 114 -18.34 -21.50 -10.99
N LEU A 115 -17.15 -20.95 -10.71
CA LEU A 115 -16.78 -19.61 -11.16
C LEU A 115 -16.79 -19.48 -12.70
N LYS A 116 -16.34 -20.51 -13.43
CA LYS A 116 -16.41 -20.53 -14.90
C LYS A 116 -17.84 -20.57 -15.40
N ASP A 117 -18.73 -21.31 -14.74
CA ASP A 117 -20.11 -21.41 -15.14
C ASP A 117 -20.89 -20.12 -14.82
N ILE A 118 -20.61 -19.48 -13.69
CA ILE A 118 -21.11 -18.14 -13.35
C ILE A 118 -20.63 -17.12 -14.40
N GLU A 119 -19.35 -17.12 -14.78
CA GLU A 119 -18.80 -16.21 -15.80
C GLU A 119 -19.50 -16.38 -17.15
N LYS A 120 -19.75 -17.63 -17.58
CA LYS A 120 -20.54 -17.91 -18.81
C LYS A 120 -21.97 -17.39 -18.70
N ARG A 121 -22.57 -17.49 -17.51
CA ARG A 121 -23.92 -16.99 -17.26
C ARG A 121 -23.94 -15.46 -17.33
N MET A 122 -23.00 -14.77 -16.71
CA MET A 122 -22.81 -13.32 -16.83
C MET A 122 -22.71 -12.89 -18.30
N GLN A 123 -21.92 -13.60 -19.13
CA GLN A 123 -21.81 -13.32 -20.55
C GLN A 123 -23.16 -13.41 -21.28
N ARG A 124 -24.04 -14.34 -20.91
CA ARG A 124 -25.40 -14.45 -21.49
C ARG A 124 -26.28 -13.28 -21.07
N ILE A 125 -26.27 -12.92 -19.79
CA ILE A 125 -27.00 -11.77 -19.24
C ILE A 125 -26.56 -10.48 -19.94
N ILE A 126 -25.26 -10.25 -20.10
CA ILE A 126 -24.70 -9.08 -20.80
C ILE A 126 -25.20 -9.04 -22.26
N LYS A 127 -25.15 -10.17 -22.96
CA LYS A 127 -25.63 -10.27 -24.36
C LYS A 127 -27.13 -10.05 -24.49
N SER A 128 -27.94 -10.36 -23.51
CA SER A 128 -29.40 -10.13 -23.51
C SER A 128 -29.77 -8.65 -23.46
N SER A 129 -28.80 -7.77 -23.04
CA SER A 129 -29.00 -6.31 -23.00
C SER A 129 -30.14 -5.89 -22.06
N GLN A 130 -30.12 -6.38 -20.83
CA GLN A 130 -31.06 -5.97 -19.79
C GLN A 130 -30.83 -4.52 -19.40
N SER A 131 -31.88 -3.75 -19.19
CA SER A 131 -31.82 -2.38 -18.69
C SER A 131 -31.88 -2.38 -17.17
N PHE A 132 -31.14 -1.49 -16.53
CA PHE A 132 -31.23 -1.23 -15.08
C PHE A 132 -32.30 -0.14 -14.85
N ARG A 133 -33.29 -0.43 -14.03
CA ARG A 133 -34.37 0.51 -13.69
C ARG A 133 -34.46 0.71 -12.21
N ARG A 134 -34.21 1.94 -11.77
CA ARG A 134 -34.35 2.35 -10.38
C ARG A 134 -35.81 2.58 -10.01
N ARG A 135 -36.23 2.13 -8.84
CA ARG A 135 -37.49 2.48 -8.21
C ARG A 135 -37.29 2.72 -6.70
N SER A 136 -37.87 3.78 -6.20
CA SER A 136 -37.92 4.09 -4.77
C SER A 136 -39.01 3.25 -4.11
N VAL A 137 -38.75 2.80 -2.89
CA VAL A 137 -39.67 1.97 -2.11
C VAL A 137 -39.74 2.45 -0.67
N THR A 138 -40.84 2.14 -0.01
CA THR A 138 -40.97 2.30 1.45
C THR A 138 -40.26 1.14 2.17
N GLU A 139 -39.95 1.33 3.44
CA GLU A 139 -39.35 0.28 4.29
C GLU A 139 -40.23 -0.98 4.34
N GLU A 140 -41.56 -0.80 4.44
CA GLU A 140 -42.53 -1.92 4.45
C GLU A 140 -42.49 -2.70 3.14
N GLU A 141 -42.43 -2.02 1.99
CA GLU A 141 -42.32 -2.64 0.67
C GLU A 141 -40.98 -3.37 0.52
N ALA A 142 -39.86 -2.75 0.97
CA ALA A 142 -38.53 -3.34 0.91
C ALA A 142 -38.45 -4.64 1.75
N LEU A 143 -38.91 -4.61 2.99
CA LEU A 143 -38.93 -5.79 3.87
C LEU A 143 -39.79 -6.93 3.30
N LYS A 144 -40.90 -6.58 2.66
CA LYS A 144 -41.76 -7.57 2.00
C LYS A 144 -41.10 -8.21 0.77
N GLU A 145 -40.39 -7.39 -0.03
CA GLU A 145 -39.72 -7.86 -1.23
C GLU A 145 -38.47 -8.68 -0.94
N GLU A 146 -37.78 -8.40 0.17
CA GLU A 146 -36.57 -9.08 0.63
C GLU A 146 -36.85 -10.15 1.69
N ALA A 147 -38.10 -10.60 1.85
CA ALA A 147 -38.53 -11.52 2.92
C ALA A 147 -37.71 -12.82 3.02
N ASP A 148 -37.07 -13.25 1.93
CA ASP A 148 -36.21 -14.43 1.86
C ASP A 148 -34.70 -14.11 1.86
N GLN A 149 -34.31 -12.82 2.01
CA GLN A 149 -32.93 -12.34 2.00
C GLN A 149 -32.53 -11.74 3.37
N PRO A 150 -32.10 -12.60 4.32
CA PRO A 150 -31.91 -12.19 5.72
C PRO A 150 -30.89 -11.07 5.90
N PHE A 151 -29.85 -11.01 5.06
CA PHE A 151 -28.83 -9.96 5.14
C PHE A 151 -29.33 -8.62 4.59
N LYS A 152 -30.21 -8.61 3.59
CA LYS A 152 -30.85 -7.39 3.10
C LYS A 152 -31.86 -6.87 4.13
N ILE A 153 -32.60 -7.75 4.80
CA ILE A 153 -33.49 -7.34 5.91
C ILE A 153 -32.68 -6.68 7.02
N GLU A 154 -31.55 -7.27 7.45
CA GLU A 154 -30.67 -6.69 8.47
C GLU A 154 -30.18 -5.28 8.06
N LEU A 155 -29.81 -5.09 6.80
CA LEU A 155 -29.38 -3.77 6.30
C LEU A 155 -30.50 -2.75 6.30
N ILE A 156 -31.73 -3.15 5.98
CA ILE A 156 -32.92 -2.26 5.97
C ILE A 156 -33.29 -1.82 7.41
N GLU A 157 -33.22 -2.75 8.37
CA GLU A 157 -33.56 -2.51 9.77
C GLU A 157 -32.47 -1.73 10.54
N ASP A 158 -31.20 -1.85 10.14
CA ASP A 158 -30.05 -1.15 10.75
C ASP A 158 -29.92 0.27 10.18
N LYS A 159 -30.43 1.26 10.92
CA LYS A 159 -30.40 2.68 10.51
C LYS A 159 -28.99 3.25 10.35
N GLU A 160 -27.99 2.61 10.94
CA GLU A 160 -26.58 3.03 10.84
C GLU A 160 -25.81 2.23 9.76
N ALA A 161 -26.43 1.27 9.08
CA ALA A 161 -25.78 0.45 8.08
C ALA A 161 -25.15 1.27 6.92
N HIS A 162 -25.74 2.43 6.60
CA HIS A 162 -25.19 3.35 5.57
C HIS A 162 -23.80 3.91 5.94
N LEU A 163 -23.37 3.82 7.21
CA LEU A 163 -22.04 4.23 7.68
C LEU A 163 -20.97 3.13 7.42
N ASP A 164 -21.39 1.90 7.17
CA ASP A 164 -20.49 0.83 6.78
C ASP A 164 -20.10 0.99 5.30
N PRO A 165 -18.81 1.19 4.96
CA PRO A 165 -18.36 1.37 3.57
C PRO A 165 -18.78 0.24 2.63
N ALA A 166 -18.93 -1.00 3.11
CA ALA A 166 -19.35 -2.13 2.31
C ALA A 166 -20.87 -2.11 2.04
N ALA A 167 -21.67 -1.64 3.00
CA ALA A 167 -23.12 -1.55 2.88
C ALA A 167 -23.61 -0.22 2.25
N ALA A 168 -22.75 0.79 2.18
CA ALA A 168 -23.07 2.12 1.63
C ALA A 168 -23.47 2.09 0.14
N THR A 169 -23.18 1.01 -0.57
CA THR A 169 -23.65 0.78 -1.95
C THR A 169 -25.09 0.27 -2.01
N GLU A 170 -25.59 -0.34 -0.95
CA GLU A 170 -26.91 -0.98 -0.89
C GLU A 170 -27.98 0.01 -0.40
N ILE A 171 -27.67 0.82 0.61
CA ILE A 171 -28.62 1.71 1.28
C ILE A 171 -28.08 3.14 1.40
N SER A 172 -29.01 4.10 1.53
CA SER A 172 -28.72 5.51 1.84
C SER A 172 -29.53 5.97 3.04
N GLU A 173 -29.03 7.02 3.72
CA GLU A 173 -29.74 7.66 4.85
C GLU A 173 -31.13 8.19 4.47
N LYS A 174 -31.31 8.61 3.22
CA LYS A 174 -32.47 9.39 2.79
C LYS A 174 -33.56 8.55 2.11
N GLU A 175 -33.22 7.41 1.50
CA GLU A 175 -34.11 6.71 0.59
C GLU A 175 -33.72 5.26 0.40
N LEU A 176 -34.67 4.35 0.39
CA LEU A 176 -34.51 2.97 -0.04
C LEU A 176 -34.90 2.84 -1.50
N SER A 177 -34.10 2.13 -2.29
CA SER A 177 -34.36 1.88 -3.69
C SER A 177 -33.94 0.47 -4.12
N PHE A 178 -34.64 -0.03 -5.10
CA PHE A 178 -34.28 -1.24 -5.85
C PHE A 178 -33.83 -0.89 -7.26
N TYR A 179 -32.97 -1.73 -7.78
CA TYR A 179 -32.69 -1.78 -9.19
C TYR A 179 -33.21 -3.09 -9.78
N ASP A 180 -34.11 -2.94 -10.71
CA ASP A 180 -34.69 -4.04 -11.47
C ASP A 180 -33.90 -4.25 -12.75
N ASN A 181 -33.43 -5.48 -13.00
CA ASN A 181 -32.88 -5.87 -14.30
C ASN A 181 -34.07 -6.26 -15.22
N VAL A 182 -34.26 -5.49 -16.28
CA VAL A 182 -35.44 -5.61 -17.15
C VAL A 182 -35.01 -6.09 -18.53
N ASP A 183 -35.66 -7.15 -19.03
CA ASP A 183 -35.42 -7.68 -20.37
C ASP A 183 -35.95 -6.77 -21.49
N ARG A 184 -35.77 -7.16 -22.76
CA ARG A 184 -36.23 -6.40 -23.93
C ARG A 184 -37.75 -6.36 -24.08
N ASP A 185 -38.45 -7.30 -23.47
CA ASP A 185 -39.89 -7.40 -23.48
C ASP A 185 -40.53 -6.59 -22.33
N GLY A 186 -39.70 -6.01 -21.46
CA GLY A 186 -40.13 -5.18 -20.33
C GLY A 186 -40.38 -5.94 -19.05
N ASN A 187 -40.02 -7.23 -18.98
CA ASN A 187 -40.20 -8.04 -17.77
C ASN A 187 -39.02 -7.84 -16.81
N VAL A 188 -39.30 -7.72 -15.51
CA VAL A 188 -38.29 -7.78 -14.46
C VAL A 188 -37.81 -9.20 -14.33
N VAL A 189 -36.53 -9.45 -14.63
CA VAL A 189 -35.92 -10.79 -14.59
C VAL A 189 -35.08 -11.02 -13.34
N TRP A 190 -34.65 -9.93 -12.69
CA TRP A 190 -33.92 -9.95 -11.43
C TRP A 190 -33.97 -8.58 -10.78
N LYS A 191 -33.75 -8.51 -9.46
CA LYS A 191 -33.73 -7.24 -8.71
C LYS A 191 -32.80 -7.36 -7.50
N ASP A 192 -32.31 -6.20 -7.02
CA ASP A 192 -31.55 -6.08 -5.78
C ASP A 192 -31.81 -4.74 -5.09
N LEU A 193 -31.73 -4.75 -3.76
CA LEU A 193 -31.70 -3.54 -2.94
C LEU A 193 -30.38 -2.81 -3.23
N CYS A 194 -30.45 -1.57 -3.73
CA CYS A 194 -29.26 -0.86 -4.16
C CYS A 194 -29.50 0.65 -4.26
N ARG A 195 -28.48 1.42 -3.91
CA ARG A 195 -28.48 2.87 -4.03
C ARG A 195 -28.20 3.37 -5.45
N GLY A 196 -27.46 2.61 -6.25
CA GLY A 196 -26.99 3.01 -7.59
C GLY A 196 -25.83 4.03 -7.55
N PRO A 197 -25.53 4.72 -8.67
CA PRO A 197 -26.14 4.54 -9.99
C PRO A 197 -25.65 3.33 -10.76
N HIS A 198 -26.35 2.99 -11.85
CA HIS A 198 -26.02 1.91 -12.75
C HIS A 198 -25.87 2.36 -14.22
N LEU A 199 -25.28 1.48 -15.02
CA LEU A 199 -25.22 1.60 -16.48
C LEU A 199 -26.62 1.64 -17.09
N PRO A 200 -26.82 2.25 -18.27
CA PRO A 200 -28.10 2.20 -18.96
C PRO A 200 -28.60 0.78 -19.30
N ASN A 201 -27.67 -0.13 -19.57
CA ASN A 201 -27.96 -1.56 -19.76
C ASN A 201 -26.67 -2.40 -19.62
N THR A 202 -26.84 -3.71 -19.51
CA THR A 202 -25.76 -4.67 -19.30
C THR A 202 -24.73 -4.74 -20.42
N ARG A 203 -25.07 -4.33 -21.69
CA ARG A 203 -24.12 -4.38 -22.83
C ARG A 203 -22.95 -3.41 -22.71
N TYR A 204 -23.04 -2.41 -21.84
CA TYR A 204 -21.90 -1.52 -21.56
C TYR A 204 -20.77 -2.20 -20.80
N ILE A 205 -21.00 -3.37 -20.19
CA ILE A 205 -19.96 -4.21 -19.59
C ILE A 205 -19.23 -4.96 -20.70
N LYS A 206 -18.23 -4.32 -21.33
CA LYS A 206 -17.55 -4.82 -22.53
C LYS A 206 -16.49 -5.88 -22.23
N ALA A 207 -15.80 -5.74 -21.11
CA ALA A 207 -14.71 -6.62 -20.72
C ALA A 207 -14.75 -6.86 -19.22
N PHE A 208 -14.86 -8.10 -18.79
CA PHE A 208 -14.87 -8.48 -17.36
C PHE A 208 -14.24 -9.85 -17.17
N LYS A 209 -13.88 -10.15 -15.93
CA LYS A 209 -13.35 -11.44 -15.51
C LYS A 209 -13.77 -11.73 -14.06
N ILE A 210 -14.20 -12.97 -13.78
CA ILE A 210 -14.26 -13.48 -12.42
C ILE A 210 -12.86 -13.98 -12.06
N GLU A 211 -12.34 -13.56 -10.91
CA GLU A 211 -10.95 -13.84 -10.53
C GLU A 211 -10.85 -15.03 -9.58
N ARG A 212 -11.56 -14.96 -8.46
CA ARG A 212 -11.47 -15.95 -7.39
C ARG A 212 -12.65 -15.89 -6.43
N SER A 213 -12.80 -16.91 -5.60
CA SER A 213 -13.65 -16.86 -4.41
C SER A 213 -12.81 -16.98 -3.14
N ALA A 214 -13.35 -16.48 -2.03
CA ALA A 214 -12.76 -16.60 -0.70
C ALA A 214 -13.86 -16.62 0.36
N ALA A 215 -13.59 -17.26 1.50
CA ALA A 215 -14.44 -17.10 2.67
C ALA A 215 -14.32 -15.69 3.25
N ALA A 216 -15.41 -15.14 3.73
CA ALA A 216 -15.48 -13.87 4.43
C ALA A 216 -16.50 -13.98 5.56
N TYR A 217 -16.42 -13.10 6.55
CA TYR A 217 -17.44 -13.00 7.57
C TYR A 217 -18.38 -11.85 7.27
N TRP A 218 -19.67 -12.04 7.48
CA TRP A 218 -20.65 -10.98 7.32
C TRP A 218 -20.26 -9.74 8.15
N ARG A 219 -20.22 -8.56 7.51
CA ARG A 219 -19.78 -7.29 8.11
C ARG A 219 -18.43 -7.40 8.85
N GLY A 220 -17.53 -8.26 8.38
CA GLY A 220 -16.15 -8.39 8.87
C GLY A 220 -15.98 -8.95 10.27
N SER A 221 -17.04 -9.46 10.92
CA SER A 221 -16.98 -9.99 12.28
C SER A 221 -16.96 -11.52 12.29
N GLU A 222 -15.97 -12.13 12.93
CA GLU A 222 -15.86 -13.59 13.11
C GLU A 222 -17.03 -14.22 13.89
N LYS A 223 -17.85 -13.40 14.56
CA LYS A 223 -19.06 -13.82 15.28
C LYS A 223 -20.27 -13.96 14.36
N ASN A 224 -20.19 -13.40 13.16
CA ASN A 224 -21.26 -13.40 12.17
C ASN A 224 -21.15 -14.60 11.21
N PRO A 225 -22.21 -14.93 10.45
CA PRO A 225 -22.20 -16.01 9.47
C PRO A 225 -21.05 -15.89 8.46
N THR A 226 -20.52 -17.06 8.07
CA THR A 226 -19.51 -17.14 7.01
C THR A 226 -20.19 -16.98 5.64
N MET A 227 -19.65 -16.08 4.84
CA MET A 227 -20.05 -15.80 3.45
C MET A 227 -19.02 -16.37 2.48
N GLN A 228 -19.43 -16.58 1.25
CA GLN A 228 -18.55 -16.82 0.11
C GLN A 228 -18.48 -15.56 -0.74
N ARG A 229 -17.30 -14.94 -0.80
CA ARG A 229 -17.03 -13.72 -1.56
C ARG A 229 -16.47 -14.07 -2.92
N ILE A 230 -17.12 -13.63 -3.99
CA ILE A 230 -16.60 -13.76 -5.36
C ILE A 230 -16.02 -12.41 -5.77
N TYR A 231 -14.76 -12.41 -6.22
CA TYR A 231 -14.08 -11.24 -6.77
C TYR A 231 -14.13 -11.24 -8.28
N GLY A 232 -14.34 -10.06 -8.85
CA GLY A 232 -14.30 -9.82 -10.28
C GLY A 232 -13.70 -8.47 -10.62
N THR A 233 -13.42 -8.28 -11.90
CA THR A 233 -12.95 -7.02 -12.48
C THR A 233 -13.70 -6.70 -13.77
N ALA A 234 -13.87 -5.40 -14.06
CA ALA A 234 -14.47 -4.94 -15.31
C ALA A 234 -13.77 -3.68 -15.83
N TRP A 235 -13.63 -3.61 -17.16
CA TRP A 235 -12.85 -2.62 -17.87
C TRP A 235 -13.57 -2.10 -19.11
N ALA A 236 -13.28 -0.86 -19.51
CA ALA A 236 -13.92 -0.22 -20.65
C ALA A 236 -13.64 -0.94 -21.98
N THR A 237 -12.43 -1.54 -22.09
CA THR A 237 -12.02 -2.28 -23.29
C THR A 237 -11.41 -3.65 -22.93
N LYS A 238 -11.30 -4.53 -23.93
CA LYS A 238 -10.62 -5.82 -23.78
C LYS A 238 -9.11 -5.66 -23.63
N GLU A 239 -8.57 -4.62 -24.23
CA GLU A 239 -7.17 -4.22 -24.18
C GLU A 239 -6.80 -3.84 -22.76
N ASP A 240 -7.64 -3.04 -22.07
CA ASP A 240 -7.44 -2.66 -20.65
C ASP A 240 -7.50 -3.87 -19.73
N LEU A 241 -8.48 -4.76 -19.94
CA LEU A 241 -8.56 -6.01 -19.18
C LEU A 241 -7.29 -6.88 -19.38
N LYS A 242 -6.81 -6.97 -20.63
CA LYS A 242 -5.58 -7.73 -20.92
C LYS A 242 -4.35 -7.08 -20.27
N ALA A 243 -4.23 -5.76 -20.32
CA ALA A 243 -3.16 -5.02 -19.66
C ALA A 243 -3.18 -5.25 -18.13
N TYR A 244 -4.35 -5.21 -17.53
CA TYR A 244 -4.55 -5.53 -16.11
C TYR A 244 -4.12 -6.98 -15.78
N GLN A 245 -4.56 -7.96 -16.56
CA GLN A 245 -4.17 -9.36 -16.38
C GLN A 245 -2.66 -9.57 -16.50
N THR A 246 -2.03 -8.95 -17.51
CA THR A 246 -0.56 -8.99 -17.67
C THR A 246 0.13 -8.38 -16.45
N ARG A 247 -0.38 -7.25 -15.92
CA ARG A 247 0.16 -6.62 -14.70
C ARG A 247 0.04 -7.55 -13.49
N LEU A 248 -1.06 -8.29 -13.33
CA LEU A 248 -1.23 -9.27 -12.27
C LEU A 248 -0.27 -10.46 -12.41
N GLU A 249 -0.08 -10.97 -13.63
CA GLU A 249 0.89 -12.05 -13.90
C GLU A 249 2.32 -11.62 -13.58
N GLU A 250 2.70 -10.40 -13.99
CA GLU A 250 4.01 -9.84 -13.65
C GLU A 250 4.15 -9.60 -12.15
N ALA A 251 3.09 -9.15 -11.46
CA ALA A 251 3.11 -9.02 -10.01
C ALA A 251 3.31 -10.37 -9.30
N ALA A 252 2.64 -11.42 -9.77
CA ALA A 252 2.80 -12.77 -9.21
C ALA A 252 4.21 -13.35 -9.42
N LYS A 253 4.87 -13.03 -10.55
CA LYS A 253 6.27 -13.43 -10.80
C LYS A 253 7.24 -12.72 -9.86
N ARG A 254 6.90 -11.50 -9.42
CA ARG A 254 7.72 -10.63 -8.57
C ARG A 254 7.39 -10.74 -7.09
N ASP A 255 6.41 -11.56 -6.70
CA ASP A 255 5.99 -11.71 -5.30
C ASP A 255 7.21 -11.99 -4.40
N HIS A 256 7.44 -11.11 -3.42
CA HIS A 256 8.60 -11.18 -2.52
C HIS A 256 8.69 -12.49 -1.75
N ARG A 257 7.55 -13.14 -1.45
CA ARG A 257 7.51 -14.44 -0.74
C ARG A 257 8.09 -15.55 -1.60
N LYS A 258 7.76 -15.53 -2.90
CA LYS A 258 8.31 -16.47 -3.88
C LYS A 258 9.79 -16.21 -4.14
N LEU A 259 10.15 -14.97 -4.46
CA LEU A 259 11.53 -14.57 -4.71
C LEU A 259 12.41 -14.77 -3.46
N GLY A 260 11.89 -14.47 -2.28
CA GLY A 260 12.57 -14.66 -1.00
C GLY A 260 12.96 -16.11 -0.76
N ALA A 261 12.04 -17.05 -1.03
CA ALA A 261 12.31 -18.49 -0.94
C ALA A 261 13.29 -18.98 -2.02
N GLU A 262 13.10 -18.56 -3.30
CA GLU A 262 13.95 -18.96 -4.42
C GLU A 262 15.40 -18.46 -4.28
N MET A 263 15.60 -17.29 -3.66
CA MET A 263 16.90 -16.65 -3.47
C MET A 263 17.48 -16.88 -2.05
N ASP A 264 16.80 -17.63 -1.20
CA ASP A 264 17.20 -17.91 0.19
C ASP A 264 17.42 -16.63 1.02
N LEU A 265 16.45 -15.70 0.98
CA LEU A 265 16.57 -14.40 1.63
C LEU A 265 15.96 -14.36 3.03
N PHE A 266 14.81 -14.99 3.22
CA PHE A 266 14.06 -15.01 4.50
C PHE A 266 13.04 -16.14 4.55
N SER A 267 12.58 -16.44 5.76
CA SER A 267 11.50 -17.39 6.04
C SER A 267 10.58 -16.94 7.17
N PHE A 268 9.45 -17.61 7.33
CA PHE A 268 8.50 -17.47 8.45
C PHE A 268 8.30 -18.83 9.11
N PRO A 269 9.19 -19.27 10.01
CA PRO A 269 9.04 -20.55 10.70
C PRO A 269 7.80 -20.56 11.61
N GLU A 270 7.04 -21.67 11.59
CA GLU A 270 5.83 -21.83 12.43
C GLU A 270 6.18 -21.75 13.92
N GLU A 271 7.37 -22.22 14.30
CA GLU A 271 7.86 -22.24 15.68
C GLU A 271 8.02 -20.84 16.28
N ILE A 272 8.22 -19.82 15.44
CA ILE A 272 8.37 -18.42 15.88
C ILE A 272 7.00 -17.73 15.93
N GLY A 273 6.09 -18.14 15.03
CA GLY A 273 4.74 -17.58 14.92
C GLY A 273 4.55 -16.63 13.74
N PRO A 274 3.29 -16.30 13.41
CA PRO A 274 2.95 -15.53 12.22
C PRO A 274 3.41 -14.07 12.31
N GLY A 275 3.90 -13.54 11.19
CA GLY A 275 4.31 -12.14 11.08
C GLY A 275 5.65 -11.80 11.75
N LEU A 276 6.47 -12.80 12.03
CA LEU A 276 7.82 -12.64 12.56
C LEU A 276 8.81 -13.26 11.57
N ALA A 277 9.48 -12.41 10.79
CA ALA A 277 10.39 -12.83 9.75
C ALA A 277 11.77 -13.22 10.29
N VAL A 278 12.36 -14.28 9.74
CA VAL A 278 13.76 -14.64 9.94
C VAL A 278 14.51 -14.38 8.63
N PHE A 279 15.48 -13.47 8.68
CA PHE A 279 16.32 -13.19 7.52
C PHE A 279 17.53 -14.13 7.48
N HIS A 280 17.72 -14.77 6.35
CA HIS A 280 18.88 -15.63 6.09
C HIS A 280 20.12 -14.79 5.73
N PRO A 281 21.33 -15.36 5.66
CA PRO A 281 22.53 -14.56 5.44
C PRO A 281 22.48 -13.63 4.23
N LYS A 282 21.88 -14.08 3.11
CA LYS A 282 21.71 -13.26 1.90
C LYS A 282 20.71 -12.11 2.10
N GLY A 283 19.60 -12.37 2.78
CA GLY A 283 18.63 -11.33 3.12
C GLY A 283 19.20 -10.31 4.10
N ALA A 284 19.90 -10.78 5.14
CA ALA A 284 20.58 -9.92 6.12
C ALA A 284 21.64 -9.03 5.45
N ALA A 285 22.36 -9.53 4.45
CA ALA A 285 23.35 -8.73 3.70
C ALA A 285 22.70 -7.54 2.97
N VAL A 286 21.51 -7.73 2.38
CA VAL A 286 20.74 -6.62 1.76
C VAL A 286 20.28 -5.63 2.82
N ILE A 287 19.72 -6.10 3.95
CA ILE A 287 19.29 -5.22 5.05
C ILE A 287 20.46 -4.38 5.54
N ASN A 288 21.62 -5.00 5.81
CA ASN A 288 22.80 -4.29 6.26
C ASN A 288 23.23 -3.20 5.28
N ALA A 289 23.22 -3.51 3.97
CA ALA A 289 23.54 -2.51 2.94
C ALA A 289 22.55 -1.33 2.94
N MET A 290 21.24 -1.60 3.11
CA MET A 290 20.21 -0.57 3.24
C MET A 290 20.45 0.30 4.47
N GLU A 291 20.69 -0.32 5.64
CA GLU A 291 20.90 0.37 6.90
C GLU A 291 22.19 1.18 6.90
N ASP A 292 23.29 0.64 6.39
CA ASP A 292 24.58 1.34 6.33
C ASP A 292 24.50 2.58 5.47
N TYR A 293 23.85 2.48 4.32
CA TYR A 293 23.60 3.64 3.46
C TYR A 293 22.70 4.68 4.16
N SER A 294 21.62 4.23 4.79
CA SER A 294 20.75 5.12 5.55
C SER A 294 21.50 5.80 6.69
N ARG A 295 22.34 5.07 7.47
CA ARG A 295 23.19 5.64 8.51
C ARG A 295 24.14 6.71 7.98
N GLU A 296 24.79 6.44 6.83
CA GLU A 296 25.68 7.40 6.18
C GLU A 296 24.93 8.72 5.86
N MET A 297 23.76 8.61 5.25
CA MET A 297 22.97 9.76 4.86
C MET A 297 22.44 10.55 6.06
N HIS A 298 22.00 9.86 7.12
CA HIS A 298 21.55 10.53 8.35
C HIS A 298 22.69 11.27 9.06
N ARG A 299 23.93 10.73 9.07
CA ARG A 299 25.10 11.45 9.60
C ARG A 299 25.39 12.73 8.80
N LYS A 300 25.30 12.67 7.46
CA LYS A 300 25.49 13.84 6.59
C LYS A 300 24.45 14.94 6.82
N HIS A 301 23.26 14.56 7.28
CA HIS A 301 22.16 15.49 7.60
C HIS A 301 22.05 15.82 9.10
N HIS A 302 23.12 15.57 9.86
CA HIS A 302 23.27 15.93 11.27
C HIS A 302 22.25 15.30 12.22
N TYR A 303 21.86 14.04 11.99
CA TYR A 303 21.04 13.29 12.94
C TYR A 303 21.89 12.71 14.06
N SER A 304 21.35 12.74 15.28
CA SER A 304 21.92 12.12 16.47
C SER A 304 21.33 10.72 16.65
N PHE A 305 22.20 9.70 16.65
CA PHE A 305 21.77 8.31 16.79
C PHE A 305 21.46 7.99 18.25
N VAL A 306 20.33 7.34 18.47
CA VAL A 306 19.88 6.87 19.78
C VAL A 306 19.52 5.39 19.72
N GLN A 307 19.33 4.78 20.88
CA GLN A 307 18.90 3.40 21.01
C GLN A 307 17.98 3.27 22.21
N THR A 308 16.80 2.68 22.03
CA THR A 308 15.77 2.58 23.06
C THR A 308 15.40 1.13 23.36
N PRO A 309 15.00 0.79 24.62
CA PRO A 309 14.67 -0.57 24.99
C PRO A 309 13.37 -1.03 24.32
N HIS A 310 13.22 -2.35 24.16
CA HIS A 310 12.05 -2.97 23.52
C HIS A 310 10.84 -3.07 24.45
N ILE A 311 11.06 -3.04 25.76
CA ILE A 311 10.01 -3.15 26.79
C ILE A 311 10.05 -1.96 27.72
N THR A 312 8.89 -1.56 28.24
CA THR A 312 8.77 -0.46 29.20
C THR A 312 7.52 -0.61 30.06
N LYS A 313 7.51 0.07 31.22
CA LYS A 313 6.36 0.13 32.13
C LYS A 313 5.16 0.83 31.45
N GLY A 314 3.95 0.35 31.75
CA GLY A 314 2.70 0.83 31.19
C GLY A 314 2.45 2.34 31.36
N GLY A 315 2.91 2.95 32.47
CA GLY A 315 2.75 4.37 32.72
C GLY A 315 3.30 5.30 31.63
N LEU A 316 4.33 4.85 30.88
CA LEU A 316 4.83 5.60 29.72
C LEU A 316 3.77 5.67 28.60
N TYR A 317 3.05 4.59 28.39
CA TYR A 317 1.99 4.51 27.37
C TYR A 317 0.67 5.13 27.82
N GLU A 318 0.43 5.26 29.11
CA GLU A 318 -0.62 6.11 29.67
C GLU A 318 -0.33 7.59 29.39
N THR A 319 0.91 8.03 29.69
CA THR A 319 1.37 9.41 29.42
C THR A 319 1.25 9.76 27.95
N SER A 320 1.70 8.90 27.06
CA SER A 320 1.65 9.12 25.60
C SER A 320 0.25 8.92 25.00
N GLY A 321 -0.68 8.27 25.70
CA GLY A 321 -2.05 7.99 25.24
C GLY A 321 -2.19 6.70 24.44
N HIS A 322 -1.13 5.93 24.23
CA HIS A 322 -1.20 4.69 23.43
C HIS A 322 -2.14 3.65 24.05
N LEU A 323 -2.20 3.51 25.37
CA LEU A 323 -3.13 2.58 26.03
C LEU A 323 -4.60 2.97 25.84
N HIS A 324 -4.88 4.22 25.52
CA HIS A 324 -6.25 4.69 25.27
C HIS A 324 -6.65 4.54 23.79
N TRP A 325 -5.75 4.93 22.86
CA TRP A 325 -6.09 5.03 21.43
C TRP A 325 -5.58 3.86 20.59
N TYR A 326 -4.60 3.09 21.07
CA TYR A 326 -3.90 2.07 20.29
C TYR A 326 -3.82 0.71 20.99
N LYS A 327 -4.56 0.50 22.08
CA LYS A 327 -4.48 -0.71 22.92
C LYS A 327 -4.68 -2.00 22.13
N ASP A 328 -5.62 -2.03 21.19
CA ASP A 328 -5.93 -3.23 20.38
C ASP A 328 -4.78 -3.63 19.43
N GLY A 329 -3.90 -2.70 19.09
CA GLY A 329 -2.69 -2.94 18.31
C GLY A 329 -1.45 -3.28 19.13
N MET A 330 -1.56 -3.36 20.47
CA MET A 330 -0.46 -3.69 21.36
C MET A 330 -0.53 -5.15 21.81
N TYR A 331 0.66 -5.78 21.96
CA TYR A 331 0.71 -7.06 22.64
C TYR A 331 0.24 -6.93 24.10
N PRO A 332 -0.41 -7.97 24.66
CA PRO A 332 -0.80 -7.98 26.07
C PRO A 332 0.42 -7.71 26.99
N PRO A 333 0.21 -7.06 28.14
CA PRO A 333 1.31 -6.78 29.06
C PRO A 333 1.88 -8.05 29.69
N MET A 334 3.15 -7.96 30.05
CA MET A 334 3.82 -8.88 30.97
C MET A 334 3.71 -8.31 32.38
N HIS A 335 3.07 -9.01 33.32
CA HIS A 335 2.97 -8.60 34.69
C HIS A 335 4.17 -9.11 35.48
N LEU A 336 4.97 -8.22 36.04
CA LEU A 336 6.25 -8.54 36.68
C LEU A 336 6.39 -7.85 38.06
N ASP A 337 7.32 -8.34 38.85
CA ASP A 337 7.72 -7.75 40.15
C ASP A 337 6.63 -7.76 41.24
N GLU A 338 5.64 -8.65 41.14
CA GLU A 338 4.65 -8.86 42.19
C GLU A 338 5.23 -9.74 43.30
N GLU A 339 5.09 -9.33 44.59
CA GLU A 339 5.58 -10.06 45.73
C GLU A 339 4.43 -10.59 46.58
N TYR A 340 4.58 -11.81 47.09
CA TYR A 340 3.55 -12.50 47.84
C TYR A 340 4.08 -12.86 49.23
N ASP A 341 3.20 -12.91 50.28
CA ASP A 341 3.51 -13.47 51.56
C ASP A 341 3.42 -15.02 51.57
N ALA A 342 3.72 -15.63 52.71
CA ALA A 342 3.66 -17.10 52.85
C ALA A 342 2.27 -17.67 52.67
N ASP A 343 1.22 -16.86 52.80
CA ASP A 343 -0.19 -17.24 52.67
C ASP A 343 -0.75 -16.96 51.26
N GLY A 344 0.11 -16.46 50.33
CA GLY A 344 -0.24 -16.16 48.94
C GLY A 344 -0.94 -14.82 48.71
N ASN A 345 -0.95 -13.91 49.69
CA ASN A 345 -1.50 -12.57 49.52
C ASN A 345 -0.46 -11.66 48.87
N VAL A 346 -0.89 -10.78 48.00
CA VAL A 346 -0.01 -9.78 47.39
C VAL A 346 0.48 -8.78 48.43
N THR A 347 1.79 -8.77 48.71
CA THR A 347 2.45 -7.81 49.63
C THR A 347 2.94 -6.58 48.89
N LYS A 348 3.25 -6.72 47.61
CA LYS A 348 3.64 -5.62 46.74
C LYS A 348 3.03 -5.84 45.36
N PRO A 349 2.22 -4.89 44.85
CA PRO A 349 1.67 -5.02 43.50
C PRO A 349 2.78 -4.96 42.44
N GLY A 350 2.66 -5.79 41.44
CA GLY A 350 3.56 -5.80 40.30
C GLY A 350 3.32 -4.63 39.33
N PHE A 351 4.02 -4.66 38.22
CA PHE A 351 3.91 -3.67 37.15
C PHE A 351 3.66 -4.36 35.83
N ASP A 352 2.84 -3.71 34.99
CA ASP A 352 2.65 -4.12 33.61
C ASP A 352 3.76 -3.55 32.73
N TYR A 353 4.49 -4.45 32.05
CA TYR A 353 5.46 -4.10 31.01
C TYR A 353 4.91 -4.47 29.65
N TYR A 354 5.11 -3.58 28.68
CA TYR A 354 4.65 -3.75 27.31
C TYR A 354 5.80 -3.81 26.33
N LEU A 355 5.66 -4.61 25.26
CA LEU A 355 6.47 -4.45 24.05
C LEU A 355 6.11 -3.12 23.40
N LYS A 356 7.11 -2.35 22.97
CA LYS A 356 6.88 -1.03 22.37
C LYS A 356 6.20 -1.15 21.00
N PRO A 357 5.03 -0.49 20.78
CA PRO A 357 4.40 -0.41 19.47
C PRO A 357 4.97 0.73 18.60
N MET A 358 5.64 1.69 19.23
CA MET A 358 6.25 2.89 18.64
C MET A 358 7.44 3.36 19.49
N ASN A 359 8.37 4.10 18.87
CA ASN A 359 9.58 4.61 19.53
C ASN A 359 9.41 6.01 20.13
N CYS A 360 8.42 6.78 19.67
CA CYS A 360 8.22 8.19 20.04
C CYS A 360 8.18 8.47 21.55
N PRO A 361 7.57 7.65 22.45
CA PRO A 361 7.57 7.95 23.87
C PRO A 361 8.98 7.99 24.48
N MET A 362 9.87 7.09 24.03
CA MET A 362 11.25 7.04 24.52
C MET A 362 12.08 8.22 24.01
N HIS A 363 11.89 8.64 22.75
CA HIS A 363 12.57 9.83 22.22
C HIS A 363 12.17 11.10 22.98
N ASN A 364 10.90 11.20 23.42
CA ASN A 364 10.45 12.30 24.28
C ASN A 364 11.15 12.27 25.65
N LEU A 365 11.42 11.08 26.22
CA LEU A 365 12.23 10.96 27.45
C LEU A 365 13.67 11.41 27.23
N ILE A 366 14.27 11.11 26.05
CA ILE A 366 15.62 11.59 25.71
C ILE A 366 15.64 13.11 25.60
N PHE A 367 14.64 13.73 24.94
CA PHE A 367 14.53 15.18 24.92
C PHE A 367 14.42 15.77 26.35
N LYS A 368 13.55 15.19 27.18
CA LYS A 368 13.26 15.62 28.56
C LYS A 368 14.39 15.35 29.53
N SER A 369 15.37 14.50 29.21
CA SER A 369 16.42 14.04 30.15
C SER A 369 17.27 15.17 30.73
N ARG A 370 17.32 16.34 30.12
CA ARG A 370 17.97 17.55 30.58
C ARG A 370 17.30 18.80 30.03
N GLN A 371 17.58 19.94 30.62
CA GLN A 371 17.12 21.23 30.11
C GLN A 371 17.73 21.49 28.72
N ARG A 372 16.91 21.94 27.77
CA ARG A 372 17.28 22.26 26.38
C ARG A 372 17.29 23.76 26.13
N SER A 373 18.20 24.21 25.29
CA SER A 373 18.24 25.58 24.78
C SER A 373 17.77 25.63 23.34
N TYR A 374 17.18 26.76 22.91
CA TYR A 374 16.84 27.02 21.51
C TYR A 374 18.03 26.83 20.55
N ARG A 375 19.25 26.98 21.04
CA ARG A 375 20.49 26.79 20.26
C ARG A 375 20.77 25.33 19.90
N GLU A 376 20.12 24.39 20.60
CA GLU A 376 20.23 22.95 20.33
C GLU A 376 19.15 22.47 19.33
N LEU A 377 18.23 23.37 18.95
CA LEU A 377 17.16 23.06 18.01
C LEU A 377 17.53 23.56 16.61
N PRO A 378 17.21 22.81 15.54
CA PRO A 378 16.47 21.55 15.57
C PRO A 378 17.30 20.38 16.13
N LEU A 379 16.73 19.60 17.06
CA LEU A 379 17.30 18.34 17.53
C LEU A 379 16.70 17.19 16.74
N ARG A 380 17.54 16.46 15.98
CA ARG A 380 17.12 15.36 15.11
C ARG A 380 17.60 14.03 15.72
N LEU A 381 16.70 13.27 16.34
CA LEU A 381 16.98 11.94 16.88
C LEU A 381 16.63 10.87 15.85
N PHE A 382 17.43 9.83 15.76
CA PHE A 382 17.25 8.73 14.82
C PHE A 382 17.65 7.38 15.43
N GLU A 383 16.85 6.35 15.19
CA GLU A 383 17.23 4.95 15.46
C GLU A 383 16.64 4.00 14.42
N PHE A 384 17.31 2.84 14.20
CA PHE A 384 16.63 1.66 13.70
C PHE A 384 15.92 1.00 14.87
N GLY A 385 14.66 1.40 15.08
CA GLY A 385 13.88 1.01 16.24
C GLY A 385 12.94 -0.14 15.94
N THR A 386 13.21 -1.32 16.51
CA THR A 386 12.28 -2.46 16.37
C THR A 386 11.07 -2.25 17.26
N VAL A 387 9.88 -2.35 16.69
CA VAL A 387 8.59 -2.20 17.35
C VAL A 387 7.71 -3.44 17.09
N TYR A 388 6.70 -3.64 17.94
CA TYR A 388 5.86 -4.82 17.93
C TYR A 388 4.40 -4.42 17.91
N ARG A 389 3.65 -4.94 16.92
CA ARG A 389 2.23 -4.63 16.73
C ARG A 389 1.43 -5.93 16.66
N TYR A 390 0.38 -6.01 17.46
CA TYR A 390 -0.49 -7.17 17.48
C TYR A 390 -1.47 -7.12 16.30
N GLU A 391 -0.93 -7.36 15.09
CA GLU A 391 -1.73 -7.45 13.89
C GLU A 391 -2.61 -8.71 13.92
N LYS A 392 -3.87 -8.60 13.50
CA LYS A 392 -4.77 -9.76 13.41
C LYS A 392 -4.23 -10.77 12.39
N SER A 393 -4.50 -12.06 12.63
CA SER A 393 -3.97 -13.15 11.78
C SER A 393 -4.30 -12.98 10.30
N GLY A 394 -5.51 -12.51 9.96
CA GLY A 394 -5.94 -12.28 8.58
C GLY A 394 -5.30 -11.04 7.91
N GLU A 395 -4.61 -10.20 8.66
CA GLU A 395 -3.98 -8.97 8.14
C GLU A 395 -2.50 -9.15 7.83
N VAL A 396 -1.85 -10.16 8.43
CA VAL A 396 -0.43 -10.46 8.21
C VAL A 396 -0.21 -10.92 6.76
N HIS A 397 0.76 -10.29 6.07
CA HIS A 397 1.04 -10.60 4.67
C HIS A 397 2.53 -10.48 4.33
N GLY A 398 3.24 -11.62 4.30
CA GLY A 398 4.67 -11.67 4.00
C GLY A 398 5.46 -10.63 4.81
N LEU A 399 6.37 -9.91 4.16
CA LEU A 399 7.13 -8.81 4.78
C LEU A 399 6.39 -7.46 4.75
N THR A 400 5.30 -7.35 3.99
CA THR A 400 4.60 -6.06 3.82
C THR A 400 3.73 -5.69 5.01
N ARG A 401 3.28 -6.67 5.79
CA ARG A 401 2.55 -6.47 7.06
C ARG A 401 2.94 -7.55 8.07
N VAL A 402 3.76 -7.17 9.02
CA VAL A 402 4.39 -8.06 10.01
C VAL A 402 4.06 -7.63 11.43
N ARG A 403 4.30 -8.49 12.41
CA ARG A 403 4.09 -8.22 13.85
C ARG A 403 5.31 -7.67 14.56
N GLY A 404 6.51 -8.01 14.10
CA GLY A 404 7.78 -7.43 14.54
C GLY A 404 8.44 -6.73 13.36
N LEU A 405 8.71 -5.44 13.48
CA LEU A 405 9.26 -4.62 12.39
C LEU A 405 10.28 -3.61 12.90
N THR A 406 11.30 -3.34 12.10
CA THR A 406 12.30 -2.33 12.38
C THR A 406 12.03 -1.09 11.55
N GLN A 407 11.78 0.04 12.20
CA GLN A 407 11.60 1.34 11.55
C GLN A 407 12.93 2.11 11.55
N ASP A 408 13.20 2.80 10.46
CA ASP A 408 14.20 3.87 10.39
C ASP A 408 13.59 5.15 10.97
N ASP A 409 13.34 5.13 12.26
CA ASP A 409 12.49 6.07 12.96
C ASP A 409 13.24 7.33 13.39
N SER A 410 12.65 8.47 13.16
CA SER A 410 13.23 9.76 13.52
C SER A 410 12.19 10.69 14.10
N HIS A 411 12.63 11.42 15.15
CA HIS A 411 11.86 12.46 15.78
C HIS A 411 12.67 13.75 15.81
N ILE A 412 12.14 14.79 15.18
CA ILE A 412 12.78 16.10 15.09
C ILE A 412 12.04 17.05 16.00
N TYR A 413 12.78 17.70 16.90
CA TYR A 413 12.23 18.73 17.77
C TYR A 413 12.75 20.07 17.31
N CYS A 414 11.85 21.00 17.00
CA CYS A 414 12.18 22.31 16.46
C CYS A 414 11.32 23.42 17.06
N THR A 415 11.69 24.67 16.84
CA THR A 415 10.82 25.80 17.16
C THR A 415 9.71 25.94 16.10
N ARG A 416 8.66 26.71 16.36
CA ARG A 416 7.61 26.98 15.36
C ARG A 416 8.16 27.68 14.11
N GLU A 417 9.12 28.58 14.32
CA GLU A 417 9.78 29.31 13.21
C GLU A 417 10.60 28.39 12.31
N GLN A 418 11.22 27.34 12.89
CA GLN A 418 12.02 26.36 12.14
C GLN A 418 11.17 25.32 11.41
N MET A 419 9.90 25.16 11.79
CA MET A 419 9.05 24.04 11.38
C MET A 419 8.96 23.89 9.85
N LYS A 420 8.70 24.98 9.11
CA LYS A 420 8.52 24.93 7.66
C LYS A 420 9.82 24.56 6.94
N ASP A 421 10.94 25.11 7.38
CA ASP A 421 12.27 24.86 6.79
C ASP A 421 12.70 23.40 7.06
N GLU A 422 12.44 22.89 8.28
CA GLU A 422 12.73 21.50 8.61
C GLU A 422 11.89 20.53 7.77
N LEU A 423 10.59 20.78 7.61
CA LEU A 423 9.72 19.96 6.78
C LEU A 423 10.14 19.95 5.32
N THR A 424 10.52 21.11 4.76
CA THR A 424 10.99 21.24 3.37
C THR A 424 12.30 20.48 3.15
N SER A 425 13.26 20.67 4.05
CA SER A 425 14.53 19.94 4.03
C SER A 425 14.32 18.43 4.16
N LEU A 426 13.42 18.03 5.06
CA LEU A 426 13.10 16.64 5.33
C LEU A 426 12.45 15.95 4.12
N LEU A 427 11.48 16.60 3.47
CA LEU A 427 10.85 16.04 2.26
C LEU A 427 11.89 15.86 1.14
N THR A 428 12.75 16.84 0.94
CA THR A 428 13.85 16.75 -0.04
C THR A 428 14.80 15.59 0.27
N PHE A 429 15.18 15.43 1.54
CA PHE A 429 16.02 14.33 2.02
C PHE A 429 15.39 12.98 1.73
N VAL A 430 14.09 12.81 2.07
CA VAL A 430 13.32 11.58 1.82
C VAL A 430 13.31 11.21 0.35
N LEU A 431 12.94 12.17 -0.52
CA LEU A 431 12.83 11.93 -1.96
C LEU A 431 14.17 11.56 -2.60
N ASN A 432 15.26 12.24 -2.20
CA ASN A 432 16.59 11.94 -2.74
C ASN A 432 17.06 10.55 -2.33
N LEU A 433 16.85 10.17 -1.07
CA LEU A 433 17.26 8.86 -0.58
C LEU A 433 16.48 7.75 -1.27
N LEU A 434 15.16 7.90 -1.48
CA LEU A 434 14.35 6.93 -2.21
C LEU A 434 14.77 6.79 -3.67
N LYS A 435 15.21 7.88 -4.33
CA LYS A 435 15.76 7.84 -5.69
C LYS A 435 17.04 7.01 -5.78
N ASP A 436 17.90 7.08 -4.77
CA ASP A 436 19.12 6.27 -4.70
C ASP A 436 18.82 4.76 -4.60
N PHE A 437 17.64 4.40 -4.08
CA PHE A 437 17.11 3.02 -4.11
C PHE A 437 16.38 2.67 -5.42
N GLY A 438 16.38 3.55 -6.43
CA GLY A 438 15.78 3.32 -7.74
C GLY A 438 14.29 3.63 -7.84
N LEU A 439 13.68 4.15 -6.78
CA LEU A 439 12.29 4.61 -6.81
C LEU A 439 12.27 6.09 -7.21
N THR A 440 11.70 6.39 -8.38
CA THR A 440 11.76 7.73 -8.99
C THR A 440 10.39 8.34 -9.31
N ASP A 441 9.34 7.53 -9.32
CA ASP A 441 7.97 7.97 -9.61
C ASP A 441 7.18 8.10 -8.30
N PHE A 442 6.92 9.33 -7.88
CA PHE A 442 6.28 9.65 -6.61
C PHE A 442 5.07 10.55 -6.78
N TYR A 443 4.12 10.42 -5.86
CA TYR A 443 3.15 11.44 -5.54
C TYR A 443 3.00 11.55 -4.01
N LEU A 444 2.42 12.64 -3.54
CA LEU A 444 2.21 12.89 -2.12
C LEU A 444 0.73 12.72 -1.76
N GLU A 445 0.48 12.23 -0.56
CA GLU A 445 -0.85 12.13 0.01
C GLU A 445 -0.89 12.92 1.31
N LEU A 446 -1.81 13.88 1.42
CA LEU A 446 -2.02 14.68 2.61
C LEU A 446 -3.21 14.14 3.40
N SER A 447 -2.92 13.45 4.48
CA SER A 447 -3.96 12.94 5.40
C SER A 447 -4.32 13.99 6.45
N THR A 448 -5.62 14.26 6.59
CA THR A 448 -6.16 15.23 7.54
C THR A 448 -6.91 14.56 8.67
N LYS A 449 -7.36 15.31 9.68
CA LYS A 449 -8.01 14.77 10.88
C LYS A 449 -9.29 13.99 10.57
N ASP A 450 -9.50 12.91 11.32
CA ASP A 450 -10.80 12.27 11.46
C ASP A 450 -11.62 13.07 12.48
N PRO A 451 -12.80 13.62 12.12
CA PRO A 451 -13.63 14.42 13.04
C PRO A 451 -14.02 13.72 14.34
N ASN A 452 -14.05 12.38 14.32
CA ASN A 452 -14.47 11.54 15.44
C ASN A 452 -13.31 11.00 16.28
N LYS A 453 -12.06 11.16 15.80
CA LYS A 453 -10.88 10.51 16.41
C LYS A 453 -9.63 11.39 16.33
N TYR A 454 -9.59 12.47 17.11
CA TYR A 454 -8.42 13.34 17.18
C TYR A 454 -8.24 13.94 18.58
N VAL A 455 -7.02 14.43 18.87
CA VAL A 455 -6.67 15.19 20.07
C VAL A 455 -6.09 16.54 19.68
N GLY A 456 -6.19 17.53 20.59
CA GLY A 456 -5.75 18.91 20.36
C GLY A 456 -6.87 19.82 19.87
N SER A 457 -6.57 21.10 19.66
CA SER A 457 -7.55 22.09 19.19
C SER A 457 -7.62 22.13 17.66
N ASP A 458 -8.74 22.63 17.14
CA ASP A 458 -8.93 22.81 15.69
C ASP A 458 -7.89 23.75 15.09
N GLU A 459 -7.52 24.82 15.79
CA GLU A 459 -6.54 25.80 15.34
C GLU A 459 -5.16 25.18 15.13
N ILE A 460 -4.73 24.27 16.02
CA ILE A 460 -3.48 23.53 15.89
C ILE A 460 -3.51 22.61 14.65
N TRP A 461 -4.64 21.93 14.44
CA TRP A 461 -4.80 21.06 13.28
C TRP A 461 -4.83 21.84 11.96
N GLU A 462 -5.47 23.01 11.94
CA GLU A 462 -5.48 23.90 10.77
C GLU A 462 -4.09 24.43 10.45
N GLU A 463 -3.32 24.90 11.46
CA GLU A 463 -1.95 25.35 11.31
C GLU A 463 -1.06 24.24 10.76
N ALA A 464 -1.11 23.06 11.37
CA ALA A 464 -0.31 21.90 10.98
C ALA A 464 -0.65 21.43 9.55
N THR A 465 -1.94 21.31 9.22
CA THR A 465 -2.41 20.88 7.89
C THR A 465 -2.02 21.88 6.82
N ARG A 466 -2.18 23.18 7.08
CA ARG A 466 -1.77 24.26 6.16
C ARG A 466 -0.27 24.21 5.90
N THR A 467 0.55 24.08 6.94
CA THR A 467 2.02 24.04 6.78
C THR A 467 2.46 22.81 5.97
N LEU A 468 1.90 21.63 6.24
CA LEU A 468 2.20 20.44 5.45
C LEU A 468 1.76 20.59 3.98
N ARG A 469 0.59 21.18 3.73
CA ARG A 469 0.10 21.46 2.38
C ARG A 469 1.06 22.39 1.62
N GLU A 470 1.47 23.49 2.21
CA GLU A 470 2.41 24.43 1.60
C GLU A 470 3.75 23.78 1.24
N VAL A 471 4.26 22.90 2.11
CA VAL A 471 5.50 22.15 1.85
C VAL A 471 5.31 21.13 0.73
N ALA A 472 4.18 20.43 0.71
CA ALA A 472 3.87 19.44 -0.32
C ALA A 472 3.71 20.12 -1.71
N GLU A 473 2.95 21.21 -1.79
CA GLU A 473 2.75 21.97 -3.04
C GLU A 473 4.06 22.55 -3.59
N ALA A 474 4.95 23.02 -2.70
CA ALA A 474 6.28 23.51 -3.10
C ALA A 474 7.21 22.44 -3.67
N SER A 475 6.92 21.16 -3.48
CA SER A 475 7.69 20.06 -4.06
C SER A 475 7.42 19.82 -5.54
N HIS A 476 6.34 20.40 -6.09
CA HIS A 476 5.84 20.20 -7.46
C HIS A 476 5.46 18.75 -7.80
N LEU A 477 5.25 17.89 -6.80
CA LEU A 477 4.68 16.57 -6.96
C LEU A 477 3.14 16.64 -6.88
N ASP A 478 2.48 15.68 -7.53
CA ASP A 478 1.04 15.53 -7.41
C ASP A 478 0.65 15.34 -5.93
N LEU A 479 -0.33 16.10 -5.47
CA LEU A 479 -0.82 16.06 -4.09
C LEU A 479 -2.27 15.55 -4.07
N VAL A 480 -2.47 14.39 -3.45
CA VAL A 480 -3.77 13.75 -3.27
C VAL A 480 -4.26 14.01 -1.84
N ALA A 481 -5.55 14.35 -1.70
CA ALA A 481 -6.16 14.51 -0.39
C ALA A 481 -6.61 13.15 0.18
N ASP A 482 -6.34 12.94 1.47
CA ASP A 482 -6.80 11.77 2.25
C ASP A 482 -7.54 12.27 3.51
N PRO A 483 -8.82 12.63 3.40
CA PRO A 483 -9.62 13.11 4.52
C PRO A 483 -9.83 12.00 5.57
N GLY A 484 -9.52 12.30 6.83
CA GLY A 484 -9.69 11.34 7.94
C GLY A 484 -8.57 10.31 8.08
N GLY A 485 -7.60 10.26 7.16
CA GLY A 485 -6.50 9.28 7.17
C GLY A 485 -5.35 9.60 8.10
N ALA A 486 -5.39 10.73 8.83
CA ALA A 486 -4.33 11.11 9.77
C ALA A 486 -4.35 10.26 11.05
N ALA A 487 -3.22 10.21 11.76
CA ALA A 487 -3.20 9.70 13.12
C ALA A 487 -3.94 10.66 14.06
N PHE A 488 -4.38 10.15 15.21
CA PHE A 488 -5.17 10.92 16.17
C PHE A 488 -4.45 12.18 16.72
N TYR A 489 -3.14 12.26 16.60
CA TYR A 489 -2.29 13.32 17.17
C TYR A 489 -1.77 14.35 16.15
N GLY A 490 -1.93 14.13 14.85
CA GLY A 490 -1.49 15.13 13.87
C GLY A 490 -1.66 14.72 12.40
N PRO A 491 -1.72 15.70 11.48
CA PRO A 491 -1.78 15.47 10.05
C PRO A 491 -0.44 14.94 9.53
N LYS A 492 -0.48 14.26 8.37
CA LYS A 492 0.72 13.67 7.77
C LYS A 492 0.77 13.86 6.26
N ILE A 493 2.00 13.90 5.74
CA ILE A 493 2.31 13.64 4.32
C ILE A 493 2.80 12.20 4.22
N SER A 494 2.17 11.42 3.36
CA SER A 494 2.68 10.11 2.93
C SER A 494 3.33 10.24 1.56
N VAL A 495 4.55 9.70 1.39
CA VAL A 495 5.19 9.57 0.08
C VAL A 495 4.77 8.23 -0.51
N GLN A 496 4.08 8.29 -1.62
CA GLN A 496 3.64 7.15 -2.39
C GLN A 496 4.61 6.95 -3.57
N ALA A 497 5.20 5.75 -3.68
CA ALA A 497 6.10 5.41 -4.79
C ALA A 497 5.44 4.38 -5.72
N ARG A 498 5.61 4.55 -7.04
CA ARG A 498 5.21 3.53 -8.01
C ARG A 498 6.39 2.63 -8.32
N ASP A 499 6.16 1.32 -8.26
CA ASP A 499 7.18 0.35 -8.62
C ASP A 499 7.28 0.12 -10.15
N ALA A 500 8.19 -0.74 -10.57
CA ALA A 500 8.47 -1.02 -11.99
C ALA A 500 7.25 -1.53 -12.81
N ILE A 501 6.17 -1.95 -12.16
CA ILE A 501 4.93 -2.41 -12.81
C ILE A 501 3.73 -1.51 -12.47
N GLY A 502 3.99 -0.32 -11.92
CA GLY A 502 2.98 0.71 -11.64
C GLY A 502 2.12 0.48 -10.39
N ARG A 503 2.51 -0.44 -9.49
CA ARG A 503 1.83 -0.58 -8.20
C ARG A 503 2.29 0.52 -7.25
N THR A 504 1.36 1.08 -6.49
CA THR A 504 1.63 2.12 -5.53
C THR A 504 1.95 1.53 -4.15
N TRP A 505 3.02 2.06 -3.53
CA TRP A 505 3.48 1.70 -2.20
C TRP A 505 3.66 2.96 -1.36
N GLN A 506 3.02 3.02 -0.20
CA GLN A 506 3.37 4.01 0.81
C GLN A 506 4.72 3.63 1.40
N VAL A 507 5.74 4.44 1.15
CA VAL A 507 7.12 4.19 1.56
C VAL A 507 7.56 5.08 2.71
N SER A 508 7.16 6.36 2.73
CA SER A 508 7.57 7.29 3.78
C SER A 508 6.39 8.03 4.38
N THR A 509 6.57 8.47 5.62
CA THR A 509 5.59 9.29 6.35
C THR A 509 6.32 10.43 7.06
N ILE A 510 5.79 11.65 6.92
CA ILE A 510 6.21 12.86 7.65
C ILE A 510 4.97 13.39 8.37
N GLN A 511 5.04 13.52 9.68
CA GLN A 511 3.88 13.86 10.51
C GLN A 511 4.22 14.95 11.51
N LEU A 512 3.36 15.97 11.60
CA LEU A 512 3.46 17.02 12.60
C LEU A 512 2.71 16.61 13.87
N ASP A 513 3.31 16.88 15.02
CA ASP A 513 2.75 16.57 16.32
C ASP A 513 3.02 17.71 17.32
N PHE A 514 1.94 18.31 17.82
CA PHE A 514 1.96 19.28 18.90
C PHE A 514 1.51 18.66 20.23
N ASN A 515 0.93 17.46 20.20
CA ASN A 515 0.27 16.81 21.34
C ASN A 515 1.24 16.05 22.24
N LEU A 516 2.13 15.23 21.67
CA LEU A 516 3.10 14.50 22.48
C LEU A 516 4.06 15.44 23.24
N PRO A 517 4.59 16.53 22.66
CA PRO A 517 5.33 17.54 23.43
C PRO A 517 4.55 18.10 24.61
N GLU A 518 3.24 18.30 24.47
CA GLU A 518 2.39 18.75 25.57
C GLU A 518 2.22 17.68 26.65
N ARG A 519 1.83 16.47 26.26
CA ARG A 519 1.60 15.35 27.18
C ARG A 519 2.86 15.00 28.01
N PHE A 520 4.04 15.08 27.38
CA PHE A 520 5.32 14.85 28.04
C PHE A 520 5.85 16.09 28.74
N GLN A 521 5.17 17.25 28.64
CA GLN A 521 5.60 18.54 29.20
C GLN A 521 7.04 18.88 28.76
N LEU A 522 7.30 18.76 27.45
CA LEU A 522 8.60 19.11 26.89
C LEU A 522 8.76 20.62 26.83
N GLU A 523 9.92 21.12 27.21
CA GLU A 523 10.23 22.54 27.21
C GLU A 523 11.67 22.79 26.78
N TYR A 524 11.90 23.94 26.13
CA TYR A 524 13.22 24.48 25.88
C TYR A 524 13.26 25.96 26.31
N ILE A 525 14.45 26.46 26.61
CA ILE A 525 14.66 27.88 26.91
C ILE A 525 14.82 28.62 25.60
N ALA A 526 13.91 29.56 25.33
CA ALA A 526 13.93 30.43 24.18
C ALA A 526 14.99 31.54 24.30
N LYS A 527 15.20 32.32 23.23
CA LYS A 527 16.20 33.39 23.15
C LYS A 527 15.96 34.48 24.20
N ASP A 528 14.70 34.73 24.55
CA ASP A 528 14.26 35.71 25.55
C ASP A 528 14.28 35.17 26.99
N GLY A 529 14.73 33.90 27.19
CA GLY A 529 14.79 33.25 28.48
C GLY A 529 13.47 32.61 28.94
N THR A 530 12.42 32.68 28.12
CA THR A 530 11.13 32.02 28.43
C THR A 530 11.19 30.52 28.13
N HIS A 531 10.35 29.76 28.85
CA HIS A 531 10.16 28.34 28.57
C HIS A 531 9.11 28.18 27.47
N GLN A 532 9.47 27.52 26.39
CA GLN A 532 8.58 27.28 25.26
C GLN A 532 8.54 25.79 24.90
N ARG A 533 7.41 25.36 24.32
CA ARG A 533 7.18 23.97 23.89
C ARG A 533 7.70 23.76 22.48
N PRO A 534 8.52 22.72 22.21
CA PRO A 534 8.93 22.42 20.85
C PRO A 534 7.79 21.86 20.02
N VAL A 535 7.88 22.00 18.68
CA VAL A 535 7.12 21.20 17.72
C VAL A 535 7.88 19.90 17.51
N MET A 536 7.16 18.80 17.37
CA MET A 536 7.69 17.48 17.08
C MET A 536 7.29 17.03 15.68
N ILE A 537 8.26 16.53 14.91
CA ILE A 537 8.05 15.94 13.60
C ILE A 537 8.43 14.48 13.67
N HIS A 538 7.50 13.58 13.39
CA HIS A 538 7.74 12.17 13.23
C HIS A 538 8.09 11.87 11.78
N ARG A 539 9.06 11.01 11.55
CA ARG A 539 9.42 10.58 10.20
C ARG A 539 9.89 9.12 10.21
N ALA A 540 9.28 8.30 9.38
CA ALA A 540 9.80 7.01 8.94
C ALA A 540 10.03 7.12 7.43
N LEU A 541 11.26 6.87 6.96
CA LEU A 541 11.60 7.02 5.55
C LEU A 541 11.25 5.77 4.75
N PHE A 542 11.59 4.60 5.29
CA PHE A 542 11.27 3.31 4.69
C PHE A 542 9.91 2.75 5.16
N GLY A 543 9.32 3.37 6.15
CA GLY A 543 8.18 2.83 6.88
C GLY A 543 8.60 1.69 7.81
N SER A 544 9.01 0.55 7.28
CA SER A 544 9.81 -0.46 7.96
C SER A 544 10.81 -1.08 7.00
N ILE A 545 11.92 -1.56 7.54
CA ILE A 545 12.97 -2.25 6.78
C ILE A 545 12.41 -3.47 6.05
N GLU A 546 11.58 -4.27 6.71
CA GLU A 546 10.97 -5.48 6.17
C GLU A 546 10.07 -5.14 4.97
N ARG A 547 9.18 -4.15 5.14
CA ARG A 547 8.28 -3.70 4.07
C ARG A 547 9.05 -3.12 2.89
N PHE A 548 10.02 -2.26 3.15
CA PHE A 548 10.81 -1.64 2.11
C PHE A 548 11.69 -2.65 1.36
N PHE A 549 12.25 -3.63 2.08
CA PHE A 549 12.94 -4.77 1.48
C PHE A 549 12.02 -5.53 0.51
N ALA A 550 10.78 -5.83 0.91
CA ALA A 550 9.81 -6.47 0.02
C ALA A 550 9.52 -5.62 -1.22
N VAL A 551 9.31 -4.31 -1.06
CA VAL A 551 9.08 -3.38 -2.17
C VAL A 551 10.25 -3.37 -3.15
N LEU A 552 11.49 -3.30 -2.66
CA LEU A 552 12.70 -3.35 -3.49
C LEU A 552 12.88 -4.70 -4.18
N LEU A 553 12.64 -5.82 -3.47
CA LEU A 553 12.72 -7.17 -4.03
C LEU A 553 11.75 -7.35 -5.19
N GLU A 554 10.52 -6.85 -5.06
CA GLU A 554 9.51 -6.88 -6.11
C GLU A 554 9.78 -5.85 -7.22
N HIS A 555 10.24 -4.65 -6.89
CA HIS A 555 10.62 -3.62 -7.85
C HIS A 555 11.71 -4.13 -8.82
N TYR A 556 12.77 -4.68 -8.26
CA TYR A 556 13.89 -5.23 -9.03
C TYR A 556 13.65 -6.66 -9.51
N ALA A 557 12.52 -7.29 -9.16
CA ALA A 557 12.29 -8.72 -9.42
C ALA A 557 13.48 -9.60 -8.97
N GLY A 558 14.13 -9.25 -7.86
CA GLY A 558 15.32 -9.90 -7.30
C GLY A 558 16.63 -9.51 -7.95
N ALA A 559 16.64 -8.77 -9.06
CA ALA A 559 17.87 -8.32 -9.73
C ALA A 559 18.36 -6.98 -9.14
N PHE A 560 18.74 -6.97 -7.87
CA PHE A 560 19.22 -5.80 -7.16
C PHE A 560 20.39 -5.11 -7.86
N PRO A 561 20.53 -3.75 -7.78
CA PRO A 561 21.76 -3.07 -8.18
C PRO A 561 22.95 -3.59 -7.37
N ALA A 562 24.16 -3.48 -7.92
CA ALA A 562 25.35 -4.12 -7.35
C ALA A 562 25.59 -3.78 -5.87
N TRP A 563 25.34 -2.55 -5.45
CA TRP A 563 25.56 -2.12 -4.07
C TRP A 563 24.59 -2.79 -3.05
N LEU A 564 23.38 -3.17 -3.49
CA LEU A 564 22.37 -3.85 -2.67
C LEU A 564 22.42 -5.38 -2.81
N ALA A 565 22.98 -5.91 -3.89
CA ALA A 565 22.94 -7.34 -4.17
C ALA A 565 23.53 -8.16 -3.02
N PRO A 566 22.87 -9.26 -2.58
CA PRO A 566 23.38 -10.10 -1.51
C PRO A 566 24.73 -10.72 -1.86
N VAL A 567 24.90 -11.12 -3.11
CA VAL A 567 26.17 -11.51 -3.75
C VAL A 567 26.41 -10.51 -4.87
N GLN A 568 27.50 -9.76 -4.80
CA GLN A 568 27.82 -8.72 -5.77
C GLN A 568 28.62 -9.30 -6.95
N VAL A 569 29.47 -10.26 -6.64
CA VAL A 569 30.34 -10.91 -7.59
C VAL A 569 30.26 -12.43 -7.40
N LEU A 570 30.01 -13.17 -8.48
CA LEU A 570 30.09 -14.63 -8.50
C LEU A 570 31.16 -15.09 -9.47
N GLY A 571 32.21 -15.67 -8.95
CA GLY A 571 33.28 -16.26 -9.73
C GLY A 571 32.91 -17.66 -10.27
N VAL A 572 33.11 -17.91 -11.54
CA VAL A 572 32.84 -19.18 -12.20
C VAL A 572 34.09 -19.61 -12.99
N PRO A 573 34.96 -20.44 -12.43
CA PRO A 573 36.12 -20.96 -13.17
C PRO A 573 35.64 -21.93 -14.26
N VAL A 574 36.25 -21.84 -15.46
CA VAL A 574 35.94 -22.74 -16.58
C VAL A 574 36.35 -24.17 -16.24
N ALA A 575 37.48 -24.35 -15.53
CA ALA A 575 37.97 -25.60 -14.97
C ALA A 575 38.64 -25.33 -13.61
N ASP A 576 38.81 -26.35 -12.78
CA ASP A 576 39.33 -26.23 -11.41
C ASP A 576 40.76 -25.65 -11.36
N GLU A 577 41.56 -25.86 -12.37
CA GLU A 577 42.91 -25.29 -12.47
C GLU A 577 42.96 -23.77 -12.55
N PHE A 578 41.87 -23.13 -12.97
CA PHE A 578 41.73 -21.67 -13.04
C PHE A 578 41.16 -21.05 -11.74
N ALA A 579 40.63 -21.86 -10.83
CA ALA A 579 40.06 -21.42 -9.59
C ALA A 579 41.06 -20.62 -8.70
N PRO A 580 42.35 -20.98 -8.58
CA PRO A 580 43.30 -20.19 -7.77
C PRO A 580 43.49 -18.75 -8.26
N HIS A 581 43.52 -18.51 -9.58
CA HIS A 581 43.62 -17.17 -10.16
C HIS A 581 42.37 -16.33 -9.80
N LEU A 582 41.19 -16.92 -10.00
CA LEU A 582 39.92 -16.28 -9.65
C LEU A 582 39.82 -16.02 -8.15
N ALA A 583 40.24 -16.93 -7.29
CA ALA A 583 40.25 -16.77 -5.84
C ALA A 583 41.15 -15.61 -5.38
N GLY A 584 42.31 -15.44 -6.01
CA GLY A 584 43.20 -14.30 -5.74
C GLY A 584 42.57 -12.97 -6.09
N PHE A 585 41.84 -12.88 -7.21
CA PHE A 585 41.13 -11.70 -7.62
C PHE A 585 39.92 -11.42 -6.69
N VAL A 586 39.10 -12.43 -6.40
CA VAL A 586 37.99 -12.34 -5.50
C VAL A 586 38.42 -11.84 -4.10
N LYS A 587 39.53 -12.38 -3.58
CA LYS A 587 40.11 -11.96 -2.31
C LYS A 587 40.42 -10.44 -2.31
N SER A 588 40.95 -9.91 -3.40
CA SER A 588 41.21 -8.45 -3.50
C SER A 588 39.95 -7.59 -3.46
N LEU A 589 38.82 -8.13 -3.89
CA LEU A 589 37.49 -7.48 -3.78
C LEU A 589 36.91 -7.60 -2.35
N GLU A 590 37.07 -8.78 -1.72
CA GLU A 590 36.64 -8.98 -0.33
C GLU A 590 37.39 -8.07 0.64
N ASP A 591 38.68 -7.78 0.38
CA ASP A 591 39.46 -6.81 1.19
C ASP A 591 38.89 -5.37 1.10
N GLU A 592 38.09 -5.07 0.06
CA GLU A 592 37.29 -3.85 -0.11
C GLU A 592 35.82 -4.04 0.33
N MET A 593 35.54 -5.08 1.12
CA MET A 593 34.22 -5.40 1.63
C MET A 593 33.16 -5.73 0.56
N VAL A 594 33.57 -6.14 -0.64
CA VAL A 594 32.67 -6.62 -1.68
C VAL A 594 32.20 -8.04 -1.35
N ARG A 595 30.91 -8.30 -1.43
CA ARG A 595 30.30 -9.62 -1.16
C ARG A 595 30.50 -10.53 -2.36
N CYS A 596 31.42 -11.47 -2.25
CA CYS A 596 31.80 -12.37 -3.33
C CYS A 596 31.49 -13.83 -2.99
N GLU A 597 31.21 -14.62 -4.01
CA GLU A 597 31.13 -16.08 -3.93
C GLU A 597 31.94 -16.68 -5.13
N ILE A 598 32.42 -17.92 -5.01
CA ILE A 598 33.00 -18.70 -6.11
C ILE A 598 32.27 -20.03 -6.19
N ASP A 599 31.90 -20.43 -7.40
CA ASP A 599 31.27 -21.74 -7.67
C ASP A 599 32.31 -22.84 -7.75
N TYR A 600 32.58 -23.49 -6.64
CA TYR A 600 33.45 -24.65 -6.52
C TYR A 600 32.75 -26.00 -6.75
N SER A 601 31.50 -26.00 -7.24
CA SER A 601 30.77 -27.24 -7.50
C SER A 601 31.45 -28.08 -8.60
N ASP A 602 31.25 -29.40 -8.57
CA ASP A 602 31.69 -30.32 -9.60
C ASP A 602 30.83 -30.28 -10.89
N ASP A 603 29.95 -29.28 -10.99
CA ASP A 603 29.08 -29.12 -12.14
C ASP A 603 29.86 -28.71 -13.39
N ARG A 604 29.39 -29.18 -14.56
CA ARG A 604 29.94 -28.72 -15.83
C ARG A 604 29.75 -27.22 -16.00
N PHE A 605 30.71 -26.53 -16.62
CA PHE A 605 30.72 -25.08 -16.82
C PHE A 605 29.37 -24.51 -17.31
N GLY A 606 28.73 -25.11 -18.33
CA GLY A 606 27.43 -24.66 -18.81
C GLY A 606 26.29 -24.74 -17.77
N LYS A 607 26.38 -25.66 -16.78
CA LYS A 607 25.44 -25.74 -15.67
C LYS A 607 25.75 -24.67 -14.60
N LYS A 608 27.04 -24.44 -14.29
CA LYS A 608 27.47 -23.34 -13.41
C LYS A 608 26.97 -21.99 -13.93
N ILE A 609 27.17 -21.70 -15.22
CA ILE A 609 26.67 -20.46 -15.85
C ILE A 609 25.13 -20.34 -15.79
N ARG A 610 24.43 -21.44 -16.04
CA ARG A 610 22.95 -21.44 -15.92
C ARG A 610 22.49 -21.13 -14.50
N ASN A 611 23.13 -21.72 -13.51
CA ASN A 611 22.82 -21.47 -12.09
C ASN A 611 23.16 -20.02 -11.70
N ALA A 612 24.33 -19.53 -12.11
CA ALA A 612 24.77 -18.16 -11.92
C ALA A 612 23.78 -17.14 -12.54
N SER A 613 23.30 -17.36 -13.75
CA SER A 613 22.31 -16.52 -14.42
C SER A 613 20.96 -16.50 -13.68
N LYS A 614 20.55 -17.62 -13.08
CA LYS A 614 19.32 -17.70 -12.26
C LYS A 614 19.44 -16.96 -10.93
N SER A 615 20.62 -16.89 -10.34
CA SER A 615 20.85 -16.22 -9.06
C SER A 615 20.78 -14.68 -9.15
N LYS A 616 20.66 -14.12 -10.37
CA LYS A 616 20.53 -12.68 -10.64
C LYS A 616 21.67 -11.81 -10.09
N VAL A 617 22.85 -12.40 -9.93
CA VAL A 617 24.06 -11.69 -9.51
C VAL A 617 24.44 -10.64 -10.55
N PRO A 618 24.82 -9.40 -10.16
CA PRO A 618 25.18 -8.36 -11.11
C PRO A 618 26.43 -8.65 -11.93
N PHE A 619 27.46 -9.24 -11.31
CA PHE A 619 28.72 -9.56 -11.97
C PHE A 619 29.03 -11.04 -11.84
N ILE A 620 28.94 -11.77 -12.95
CA ILE A 620 29.49 -13.13 -13.07
C ILE A 620 30.87 -13.02 -13.71
N LEU A 621 31.91 -13.44 -12.98
CA LEU A 621 33.27 -13.40 -13.44
C LEU A 621 33.70 -14.80 -13.91
N ILE A 622 34.15 -14.89 -15.13
CA ILE A 622 34.60 -16.12 -15.75
C ILE A 622 36.13 -16.04 -15.91
N VAL A 623 36.82 -17.13 -15.60
CA VAL A 623 38.24 -17.24 -15.82
C VAL A 623 38.53 -18.57 -16.55
N GLY A 624 39.16 -18.45 -17.70
CA GLY A 624 39.70 -19.54 -18.46
C GLY A 624 41.24 -19.42 -18.65
N GLU A 625 41.83 -20.25 -19.52
CA GLU A 625 43.26 -20.26 -19.77
C GLU A 625 43.78 -18.90 -20.27
N GLU A 626 43.08 -18.28 -21.20
CA GLU A 626 43.46 -16.98 -21.77
C GLU A 626 43.43 -15.86 -20.73
N ASP A 627 42.38 -15.84 -19.91
CA ASP A 627 42.27 -14.87 -18.82
C ASP A 627 43.39 -15.00 -17.79
N MET A 628 43.71 -16.26 -17.39
CA MET A 628 44.78 -16.54 -16.46
C MET A 628 46.14 -16.11 -17.03
N ASN A 629 46.44 -16.44 -18.30
CA ASN A 629 47.70 -16.12 -18.95
C ASN A 629 47.92 -14.61 -19.12
N ASN A 630 46.84 -13.84 -19.28
CA ASN A 630 46.85 -12.39 -19.45
C ASN A 630 46.63 -11.62 -18.15
N ASN A 631 46.56 -12.27 -16.99
CA ASN A 631 46.19 -11.69 -15.70
C ASN A 631 44.90 -10.87 -15.82
N ALA A 632 43.86 -11.49 -16.36
CA ALA A 632 42.59 -10.88 -16.67
C ALA A 632 41.39 -11.68 -16.10
N VAL A 633 40.19 -11.13 -16.19
CA VAL A 633 38.90 -11.77 -15.92
C VAL A 633 37.90 -11.36 -17.01
N SER A 634 36.92 -12.22 -17.27
CA SER A 634 35.87 -11.98 -18.25
C SER A 634 34.54 -11.79 -17.51
N PHE A 635 33.81 -10.72 -17.82
CA PHE A 635 32.48 -10.44 -17.24
C PHE A 635 31.38 -11.10 -18.06
N ARG A 636 30.37 -11.61 -17.37
CA ARG A 636 29.08 -11.92 -17.95
C ARG A 636 27.97 -11.21 -17.15
N PHE A 637 27.14 -10.49 -17.87
CA PHE A 637 26.02 -9.70 -17.29
C PHE A 637 24.69 -10.47 -17.33
N ARG A 638 23.67 -9.90 -16.69
CA ARG A 638 22.34 -10.52 -16.54
C ARG A 638 21.63 -10.78 -17.86
N ASP A 639 21.80 -9.91 -18.85
CA ASP A 639 21.26 -10.07 -20.21
C ASP A 639 22.01 -11.13 -21.05
N GLY A 640 23.11 -11.64 -20.52
CA GLY A 640 23.97 -12.60 -21.18
C GLY A 640 25.10 -12.00 -22.00
N SER A 641 25.18 -10.67 -22.14
CA SER A 641 26.32 -9.99 -22.77
C SER A 641 27.59 -10.20 -21.98
N GLN A 642 28.76 -10.13 -22.66
CA GLN A 642 30.06 -10.42 -22.09
C GLN A 642 31.08 -9.35 -22.44
N LEU A 643 31.99 -9.09 -21.50
CA LEU A 643 33.19 -8.28 -21.71
C LEU A 643 34.40 -9.11 -21.30
N ASN A 644 35.16 -9.55 -22.29
CA ASN A 644 36.22 -10.55 -22.11
C ASN A 644 37.60 -9.89 -21.91
N GLY A 645 38.47 -10.59 -21.16
CA GLY A 645 39.89 -10.26 -21.05
C GLY A 645 40.18 -8.91 -20.37
N VAL A 646 39.41 -8.53 -19.39
CA VAL A 646 39.64 -7.28 -18.64
C VAL A 646 40.76 -7.51 -17.63
N PRO A 647 41.83 -6.69 -17.65
CA PRO A 647 42.91 -6.80 -16.65
C PRO A 647 42.36 -6.72 -15.23
N VAL A 648 42.90 -7.55 -14.31
CA VAL A 648 42.36 -7.68 -12.92
C VAL A 648 42.30 -6.35 -12.18
N ASP A 649 43.29 -5.46 -12.31
CA ASP A 649 43.30 -4.16 -11.65
C ASP A 649 42.19 -3.24 -12.20
N THR A 650 42.00 -3.21 -13.52
CA THR A 650 40.94 -2.47 -14.19
C THR A 650 39.56 -3.01 -13.78
N ALA A 651 39.38 -4.32 -13.79
CA ALA A 651 38.14 -4.97 -13.38
C ALA A 651 37.74 -4.63 -11.91
N ARG A 652 38.75 -4.62 -11.02
CA ARG A 652 38.57 -4.23 -9.63
C ARG A 652 38.06 -2.79 -9.50
N GLU A 653 38.78 -1.84 -10.14
CA GLU A 653 38.39 -0.43 -10.13
C GLU A 653 36.97 -0.20 -10.69
N GLN A 654 36.64 -0.87 -11.79
CA GLN A 654 35.35 -0.76 -12.46
C GLN A 654 34.21 -1.30 -11.57
N ILE A 655 34.38 -2.47 -10.93
CA ILE A 655 33.41 -3.04 -10.00
C ILE A 655 33.18 -2.08 -8.82
N LEU A 656 34.23 -1.58 -8.20
CA LEU A 656 34.15 -0.65 -7.08
C LEU A 656 33.45 0.66 -7.49
N THR A 657 33.73 1.15 -8.70
CA THR A 657 33.09 2.36 -9.24
C THR A 657 31.59 2.17 -9.40
N VAL A 658 31.13 1.05 -9.98
CA VAL A 658 29.70 0.75 -10.15
C VAL A 658 29.01 0.62 -8.80
N ILE A 659 29.62 -0.08 -7.85
CA ILE A 659 29.08 -0.22 -6.48
C ILE A 659 28.94 1.17 -5.81
N LYS A 660 29.95 2.02 -5.92
CA LYS A 660 29.95 3.37 -5.33
C LYS A 660 28.92 4.29 -5.97
N LYS A 661 28.74 4.21 -7.29
CA LYS A 661 27.75 5.01 -8.03
C LYS A 661 26.31 4.57 -7.81
N ARG A 662 26.08 3.38 -7.24
CA ARG A 662 24.76 2.82 -6.93
C ARG A 662 23.84 2.65 -8.14
N VAL A 663 24.38 2.58 -9.33
CA VAL A 663 23.62 2.43 -10.57
C VAL A 663 23.25 0.98 -10.85
N GLN A 664 22.14 0.78 -11.58
CA GLN A 664 21.73 -0.51 -12.07
C GLN A 664 22.58 -0.89 -13.30
N VAL A 665 23.14 -2.11 -13.29
CA VAL A 665 23.90 -2.67 -14.41
C VAL A 665 23.36 -4.06 -14.74
N ASN A 666 22.87 -4.24 -15.96
CA ASN A 666 22.34 -5.51 -16.45
C ASN A 666 23.04 -5.97 -17.73
N SER A 667 23.78 -5.08 -18.41
CA SER A 667 24.44 -5.31 -19.71
C SER A 667 25.83 -4.71 -19.76
N VAL A 668 26.60 -5.06 -20.80
CA VAL A 668 27.89 -4.43 -21.12
C VAL A 668 27.72 -2.92 -21.36
N ASP A 669 26.63 -2.51 -22.02
CA ASP A 669 26.41 -1.09 -22.32
C ASP A 669 26.14 -0.30 -21.05
N ASP A 670 25.31 -0.83 -20.12
CA ASP A 670 25.10 -0.22 -18.80
C ASP A 670 26.41 -0.09 -18.03
N PHE A 671 27.23 -1.16 -18.06
CA PHE A 671 28.52 -1.19 -17.36
C PHE A 671 29.48 -0.14 -17.92
N ASN A 672 29.65 -0.10 -19.24
CA ASN A 672 30.52 0.88 -19.89
C ASN A 672 30.06 2.31 -19.62
N ALA A 673 28.76 2.59 -19.67
CA ALA A 673 28.22 3.90 -19.31
C ALA A 673 28.51 4.24 -17.83
N ALA A 674 28.34 3.29 -16.92
CA ALA A 674 28.59 3.49 -15.50
C ALA A 674 30.05 3.78 -15.16
N VAL A 675 31.02 3.22 -15.90
CA VAL A 675 32.46 3.41 -15.64
C VAL A 675 33.07 4.58 -16.42
N ALA A 676 32.41 5.08 -17.49
CA ALA A 676 32.89 6.18 -18.32
C ALA A 676 32.69 7.56 -17.66
N GLU A 677 31.68 7.71 -16.81
CA GLU A 677 31.39 8.92 -16.02
C GLU A 677 32.20 8.96 -14.72
#